data_31006d381414edbf143b0d4d4af2447d
#
_entry.id   31006d381414edbf143b0d4d4af2447d
#
_cell.length_a   1.000
_cell.length_b   1.000
_cell.length_c   1.000
_cell.angle_alpha   90.00
_cell.angle_beta   90.00
_cell.angle_gamma   90.00
#
_symmetry.space_group_name_H-M   'P 1'
#
loop_
_entity.id
_entity.type
_entity.pdbx_description
1 polymer ?
#
loop_
_entity_poly.entity_id
_entity_poly.type
_entity_poly.pdbx_seq_one_letter_code
_entity_poly.pdbx_strand_id
1 'polypeptide(L)'
;MKLKISLLLAFFLYLTVIPLSGQYVIKGRVSDAKNGDPIPFASVGLVGVSQGATTNFQGEFTLNSKYSADSLFASFIGYKKRVKKIKNGSLFQEIDFQLAPTDQVMAEVKVYSGENPAFSVLRGVVRNREKNDRSKLTAYEYDSYSKMELDVDNISEKFREKKVMKDISQSIDKFEKIAGEDGKLVIPTYISESIGKFYYLENPQRKKETITKTNIKGVGVKDGSIISQLVGGNLVANYNFYQNYVGFFGKDFASPIGDNWKDHYNYFLGDTVNVDGHICYKMDFDPKNPMDLVFRGQMWIDTTSFALVQIDASVEKGANLNFIEKIKISQELEQTSSGAWLPARTRFLIDLEEITKASAGMLLKMYISNKDIVVNKPHPLGFYDVASEVAEDAMKPDPAFWKYARHEPLTTSDLLASALIDSVQNLPIVRTYVEIAELVVSGHRRFNGLEAGPYITSFAINKVEGARFRLGFRTNANFNKNWILRGNVGFGTKDLVTKYALEVNYLFSNKKWTMAGIRHSYDLERVGLTPDLIGDNKLFYAFTRWGAFSGAFFRRESEAFFTSELSKGITLTTSLNTRSFDPLFRFQFRLNPELGTASEVQDHYQETFATVELRIAKNVTFLMNGNERIALATKRFPMITLKYQHGFKGFLGGDFTYDRFTLKAYQTFRLGSLGRSDYTFTAGYTPSNLPAPLLFPHLGNETFFFVRSAYSTMSYFEFVSDRFASIQYNHNFDGLLFNRIPLIKKFKWRLIASGNILMGSQRVENREIMKDVNNPLRSKFLDRYTFDSLDPNKPFAEVGYGIDNIFKILRIQAFHRLSYLDHGNPRRFRIMASVNFSF
;
A
#
# COMPACT_ATOMS: atom_id res chain seq x y z
N MET A 1 55.42 29.31 -64.15
CA MET A 1 54.84 28.17 -63.56
C MET A 1 55.27 27.90 -62.12
N LYS A 2 56.50 28.06 -61.77
CA LYS A 2 57.06 27.84 -60.40
C LYS A 2 56.48 28.75 -59.30
N LEU A 3 56.15 30.01 -59.62
CA LEU A 3 55.66 31.01 -58.64
C LEU A 3 54.18 30.73 -58.23
N LYS A 4 53.38 30.18 -59.15
CA LYS A 4 51.97 29.80 -58.83
C LYS A 4 51.85 28.56 -57.93
N ILE A 5 52.85 27.64 -58.09
CA ILE A 5 52.87 26.42 -57.25
C ILE A 5 53.36 26.77 -55.85
N SER A 6 54.24 27.66 -55.63
CA SER A 6 54.72 28.13 -54.30
C SER A 6 53.63 28.89 -53.56
N LEU A 7 52.79 29.68 -54.25
CA LEU A 7 51.65 30.36 -53.64
C LEU A 7 50.50 29.37 -53.24
N LEU A 8 50.32 28.36 -54.07
CA LEU A 8 49.34 27.28 -53.77
C LEU A 8 49.81 26.43 -52.58
N LEU A 9 51.07 26.11 -52.44
CA LEU A 9 51.66 25.40 -51.32
C LEU A 9 51.62 26.24 -50.03
N ALA A 10 51.88 27.54 -50.11
CA ALA A 10 51.79 28.47 -48.98
C ALA A 10 50.32 28.63 -48.49
N PHE A 11 49.35 28.63 -49.44
CA PHE A 11 47.94 28.67 -49.11
C PHE A 11 47.46 27.35 -48.48
N PHE A 12 47.99 26.20 -48.93
CA PHE A 12 47.69 24.89 -48.30
C PHE A 12 48.35 24.73 -46.92
N LEU A 13 49.56 25.30 -46.70
CA LEU A 13 50.19 25.31 -45.41
C LEU A 13 49.49 26.26 -44.42
N TYR A 14 48.84 27.33 -44.89
CA TYR A 14 48.06 28.24 -44.02
C TYR A 14 46.70 27.66 -43.61
N LEU A 15 46.15 26.71 -44.42
CA LEU A 15 44.89 26.00 -44.11
C LEU A 15 45.04 24.84 -43.12
N THR A 16 46.31 24.44 -42.80
CA THR A 16 46.55 23.30 -41.89
C THR A 16 46.81 23.72 -40.45
N VAL A 17 46.78 25.03 -40.10
CA VAL A 17 46.79 25.50 -38.70
C VAL A 17 45.34 25.66 -38.21
N ILE A 18 44.59 24.58 -38.17
CA ILE A 18 43.42 24.51 -37.31
C ILE A 18 43.97 24.39 -35.88
N PRO A 19 43.72 25.37 -34.99
CA PRO A 19 44.08 25.18 -33.58
C PRO A 19 43.33 23.98 -33.06
N LEU A 20 44.01 22.86 -32.83
CA LEU A 20 43.50 21.72 -32.07
C LEU A 20 43.27 22.24 -30.66
N SER A 21 42.06 22.72 -30.37
CA SER A 21 41.66 23.09 -29.02
C SER A 21 41.65 21.82 -28.21
N GLY A 22 42.67 21.55 -27.46
CA GLY A 22 42.76 20.41 -26.54
C GLY A 22 41.61 20.49 -25.54
N GLN A 23 40.78 19.45 -25.51
CA GLN A 23 39.71 19.33 -24.57
C GLN A 23 40.26 18.61 -23.34
N TYR A 24 40.13 19.23 -22.16
CA TYR A 24 40.47 18.58 -20.89
C TYR A 24 39.38 17.55 -20.53
N VAL A 25 39.80 16.32 -20.28
CA VAL A 25 38.89 15.23 -19.84
C VAL A 25 39.29 14.84 -18.41
N ILE A 26 38.40 15.10 -17.46
CA ILE A 26 38.62 14.69 -16.06
C ILE A 26 37.58 13.64 -15.71
N LYS A 27 38.06 12.47 -15.34
CA LYS A 27 37.21 11.37 -14.86
C LYS A 27 37.47 11.13 -13.38
N GLY A 28 36.56 10.46 -12.72
CA GLY A 28 36.74 10.05 -11.35
C GLY A 28 35.45 9.54 -10.72
N ARG A 29 35.54 9.21 -9.44
CA ARG A 29 34.43 8.69 -8.64
C ARG A 29 34.26 9.55 -7.40
N VAL A 30 32.97 9.75 -7.01
CA VAL A 30 32.59 10.37 -5.74
C VAL A 30 32.00 9.29 -4.84
N SER A 31 32.53 9.13 -3.63
CA SER A 31 32.11 8.15 -2.65
C SER A 31 31.95 8.74 -1.26
N ASP A 32 31.21 8.07 -0.41
CA ASP A 32 31.09 8.40 1.02
C ASP A 32 32.41 8.09 1.74
N ALA A 33 32.87 9.03 2.55
CA ALA A 33 34.15 8.90 3.25
C ALA A 33 34.12 7.86 4.40
N LYS A 34 32.93 7.46 4.89
CA LYS A 34 32.79 6.51 6.00
C LYS A 34 32.71 5.07 5.54
N ASN A 35 31.89 4.80 4.52
CA ASN A 35 31.60 3.42 4.09
C ASN A 35 32.12 3.10 2.68
N GLY A 36 32.61 4.13 1.91
CA GLY A 36 33.11 3.95 0.56
C GLY A 36 32.02 3.76 -0.50
N ASP A 37 30.73 3.84 -0.14
CA ASP A 37 29.63 3.70 -1.08
C ASP A 37 29.62 4.82 -2.11
N PRO A 38 29.22 4.56 -3.36
CA PRO A 38 29.10 5.59 -4.38
C PRO A 38 28.06 6.62 -4.01
N ILE A 39 28.37 7.91 -4.24
CA ILE A 39 27.41 9.01 -4.11
C ILE A 39 26.90 9.37 -5.50
N PRO A 40 25.72 8.90 -5.89
CA PRO A 40 25.10 9.26 -7.16
C PRO A 40 24.62 10.71 -7.12
N PHE A 41 24.63 11.35 -8.30
CA PHE A 41 24.14 12.71 -8.51
C PHE A 41 24.93 13.81 -7.80
N ALA A 42 26.13 13.50 -7.32
CA ALA A 42 27.03 14.51 -6.79
C ALA A 42 27.44 15.46 -7.91
N SER A 43 27.40 16.76 -7.64
CA SER A 43 27.86 17.77 -8.54
C SER A 43 29.37 17.87 -8.48
N VAL A 44 30.04 17.74 -9.63
CA VAL A 44 31.48 17.92 -9.81
C VAL A 44 31.69 19.08 -10.78
N GLY A 45 32.45 20.12 -10.39
CA GLY A 45 32.63 21.30 -11.22
C GLY A 45 33.99 21.96 -11.06
N LEU A 46 34.37 22.70 -12.06
CA LEU A 46 35.58 23.53 -12.03
C LEU A 46 35.34 24.73 -11.13
N VAL A 47 36.35 25.06 -10.32
CA VAL A 47 36.28 26.26 -9.46
C VAL A 47 36.47 27.52 -10.32
N GLY A 48 35.51 28.45 -10.23
CA GLY A 48 35.54 29.71 -10.96
C GLY A 48 35.04 29.65 -12.41
N VAL A 49 34.55 28.51 -12.87
CA VAL A 49 33.98 28.31 -14.21
C VAL A 49 32.62 27.65 -14.10
N SER A 50 31.64 28.15 -14.83
CA SER A 50 30.28 27.56 -14.88
C SER A 50 30.27 26.31 -15.79
N GLN A 51 31.07 25.31 -15.45
CA GLN A 51 31.13 24.04 -16.15
C GLN A 51 31.30 22.91 -15.14
N GLY A 52 30.43 21.88 -15.25
CA GLY A 52 30.43 20.76 -14.33
C GLY A 52 29.88 19.49 -14.97
N ALA A 53 29.94 18.42 -14.24
CA ALA A 53 29.28 17.13 -14.51
C ALA A 53 28.61 16.65 -13.24
N THR A 54 27.72 15.68 -13.41
CA THR A 54 27.06 15.00 -12.29
C THR A 54 27.50 13.53 -12.27
N THR A 55 27.65 12.93 -11.09
CA THR A 55 27.98 11.52 -11.00
C THR A 55 26.79 10.64 -11.39
N ASN A 56 27.08 9.52 -12.05
CA ASN A 56 26.12 8.45 -12.30
C ASN A 56 25.81 7.67 -11.00
N PHE A 57 25.00 6.59 -11.09
CA PHE A 57 24.67 5.76 -9.92
C PHE A 57 25.87 5.08 -9.27
N GLN A 58 26.96 4.84 -10.02
CA GLN A 58 28.21 4.29 -9.52
C GLN A 58 29.10 5.34 -8.87
N GLY A 59 28.60 6.60 -8.78
CA GLY A 59 29.37 7.72 -8.30
C GLY A 59 30.44 8.21 -9.29
N GLU A 60 30.46 7.72 -10.55
CA GLU A 60 31.45 8.06 -11.56
C GLU A 60 31.02 9.32 -12.31
N PHE A 61 31.99 10.13 -12.70
CA PHE A 61 31.77 11.32 -13.53
C PHE A 61 32.82 11.42 -14.65
N THR A 62 32.44 12.08 -15.75
CA THR A 62 33.30 12.49 -16.82
C THR A 62 33.04 13.97 -17.12
N LEU A 63 34.00 14.82 -16.86
CA LEU A 63 33.94 16.24 -17.14
C LEU A 63 34.82 16.56 -18.36
N ASN A 64 34.19 17.00 -19.44
CA ASN A 64 34.85 17.48 -20.64
C ASN A 64 34.86 19.01 -20.61
N SER A 65 36.02 19.64 -20.58
CA SER A 65 36.15 21.09 -20.53
C SER A 65 37.06 21.65 -21.58
N LYS A 66 36.68 22.79 -22.16
CA LYS A 66 37.54 23.63 -23.01
C LYS A 66 38.33 24.65 -22.17
N TYR A 67 38.00 24.78 -20.88
CA TYR A 67 38.65 25.74 -19.99
C TYR A 67 39.62 25.03 -19.05
N SER A 68 40.75 25.63 -18.81
CA SER A 68 41.68 25.22 -17.75
C SER A 68 41.23 25.83 -16.42
N ALA A 69 41.26 25.04 -15.36
CA ALA A 69 40.99 25.50 -13.99
C ALA A 69 42.02 24.86 -13.05
N ASP A 70 42.34 25.56 -11.98
CA ASP A 70 43.34 25.07 -10.99
C ASP A 70 42.75 24.02 -10.04
N SER A 71 41.42 23.93 -9.92
CA SER A 71 40.78 23.08 -8.94
C SER A 71 39.41 22.59 -9.41
N LEU A 72 39.09 21.37 -8.98
CA LEU A 72 37.81 20.70 -9.15
C LEU A 72 37.16 20.57 -7.78
N PHE A 73 35.85 20.77 -7.68
CA PHE A 73 35.10 20.50 -6.47
C PHE A 73 34.08 19.38 -6.70
N ALA A 74 33.79 18.66 -5.62
CA ALA A 74 32.63 17.80 -5.54
C ALA A 74 31.74 18.23 -4.37
N SER A 75 30.41 18.21 -4.58
CA SER A 75 29.42 18.57 -3.57
C SER A 75 28.15 17.77 -3.76
N PHE A 76 27.52 17.45 -2.63
CA PHE A 76 26.24 16.76 -2.60
C PHE A 76 25.44 17.20 -1.36
N ILE A 77 24.10 17.16 -1.42
CA ILE A 77 23.25 17.56 -0.29
C ILE A 77 23.48 16.60 0.89
N GLY A 78 23.73 17.15 2.07
CA GLY A 78 24.05 16.38 3.27
C GLY A 78 25.52 16.00 3.40
N TYR A 79 26.39 16.49 2.51
CA TYR A 79 27.84 16.25 2.56
C TYR A 79 28.65 17.54 2.52
N LYS A 80 29.81 17.51 3.14
CA LYS A 80 30.77 18.64 3.08
C LYS A 80 31.39 18.74 1.67
N LYS A 81 31.27 19.91 1.04
CA LYS A 81 31.94 20.21 -0.23
C LYS A 81 33.44 19.98 -0.10
N ARG A 82 34.05 19.29 -1.07
CA ARG A 82 35.50 19.03 -1.12
C ARG A 82 36.09 19.56 -2.42
N VAL A 83 37.29 20.18 -2.32
CA VAL A 83 38.02 20.73 -3.46
C VAL A 83 39.34 19.99 -3.59
N LYS A 84 39.71 19.64 -4.83
CA LYS A 84 41.02 19.06 -5.18
C LYS A 84 41.66 19.85 -6.30
N LYS A 85 42.98 19.97 -6.27
CA LYS A 85 43.77 20.63 -7.32
C LYS A 85 43.83 19.76 -8.58
N ILE A 86 43.77 20.39 -9.75
CA ILE A 86 43.97 19.79 -11.06
C ILE A 86 45.48 19.96 -11.42
N LYS A 87 46.08 18.95 -12.01
CA LYS A 87 47.45 19.02 -12.51
C LYS A 87 47.45 19.80 -13.83
N ASN A 88 48.10 20.94 -13.86
CA ASN A 88 48.20 21.79 -15.06
C ASN A 88 48.98 21.06 -16.16
N GLY A 89 48.48 21.15 -17.41
CA GLY A 89 49.12 20.59 -18.59
C GLY A 89 48.75 19.17 -18.99
N SER A 90 47.96 18.45 -18.17
CA SER A 90 47.47 17.12 -18.54
C SER A 90 46.06 17.21 -19.14
N LEU A 91 45.90 16.73 -20.37
CA LEU A 91 44.61 16.70 -21.07
C LEU A 91 43.67 15.63 -20.52
N PHE A 92 44.19 14.60 -19.84
CA PHE A 92 43.41 13.54 -19.21
C PHE A 92 43.86 13.36 -17.76
N GLN A 93 42.90 13.36 -16.82
CA GLN A 93 43.16 13.14 -15.39
C GLN A 93 42.06 12.31 -14.76
N GLU A 94 42.42 11.51 -13.74
CA GLU A 94 41.51 10.80 -12.88
C GLU A 94 41.58 11.38 -11.47
N ILE A 95 40.45 11.85 -10.93
CA ILE A 95 40.35 12.52 -9.64
C ILE A 95 39.13 12.03 -8.88
N ASP A 96 39.37 11.17 -7.88
CA ASP A 96 38.30 10.65 -7.01
C ASP A 96 38.04 11.61 -5.86
N PHE A 97 36.79 11.60 -5.34
CA PHE A 97 36.38 12.33 -4.15
C PHE A 97 35.79 11.42 -3.11
N GLN A 98 36.10 11.66 -1.85
CA GLN A 98 35.43 11.07 -0.70
C GLN A 98 34.79 12.21 0.08
N LEU A 99 33.45 12.28 0.12
CA LEU A 99 32.70 13.31 0.82
C LEU A 99 32.32 12.85 2.21
N ALA A 100 32.52 13.72 3.20
CA ALA A 100 32.09 13.45 4.57
C ALA A 100 30.67 13.98 4.79
N PRO A 101 29.74 13.19 5.42
CA PRO A 101 28.41 13.65 5.78
C PRO A 101 28.42 14.92 6.65
N THR A 102 27.41 15.77 6.52
CA THR A 102 27.21 16.96 7.37
C THR A 102 25.73 17.14 7.71
N ASP A 103 25.46 17.60 8.92
CA ASP A 103 24.09 17.88 9.40
C ASP A 103 23.57 19.27 8.98
N GLN A 104 24.39 20.09 8.32
CA GLN A 104 24.03 21.45 7.93
C GLN A 104 23.61 21.53 6.46
N VAL A 105 22.30 21.78 6.23
CA VAL A 105 21.75 22.17 4.93
C VAL A 105 21.53 23.68 4.97
N MET A 106 22.45 24.46 4.39
CA MET A 106 22.22 25.88 4.12
C MET A 106 21.94 26.05 2.63
N ALA A 107 20.68 26.37 2.29
CA ALA A 107 20.32 26.88 0.98
C ALA A 107 20.64 28.38 0.93
N GLU A 108 21.48 28.80 0.01
CA GLU A 108 21.72 30.20 -0.28
C GLU A 108 20.47 30.79 -0.94
N VAL A 109 19.84 31.77 -0.31
CA VAL A 109 18.66 32.46 -0.87
C VAL A 109 19.13 33.47 -1.92
N LYS A 110 18.98 33.11 -3.21
CA LYS A 110 19.21 34.07 -4.32
C LYS A 110 17.94 34.90 -4.54
N VAL A 111 18.06 36.21 -4.41
CA VAL A 111 16.98 37.16 -4.70
C VAL A 111 17.14 37.63 -6.15
N TYR A 112 16.09 37.47 -6.96
CA TYR A 112 16.07 37.90 -8.36
C TYR A 112 15.35 39.24 -8.48
N SER A 113 15.90 40.16 -9.25
CA SER A 113 15.22 41.39 -9.67
C SER A 113 14.36 41.07 -10.91
N GLY A 114 13.10 40.67 -10.71
CA GLY A 114 12.18 40.28 -11.78
C GLY A 114 11.64 38.86 -11.63
N GLU A 115 11.08 38.29 -12.71
CA GLU A 115 10.57 36.91 -12.68
C GLU A 115 11.71 35.91 -12.50
N ASN A 116 11.52 34.92 -11.63
CA ASN A 116 12.49 33.86 -11.40
C ASN A 116 12.79 33.10 -12.71
N PRO A 117 14.07 33.05 -13.18
CA PRO A 117 14.42 32.40 -14.45
C PRO A 117 14.07 30.91 -14.48
N ALA A 118 14.02 30.23 -13.33
CA ALA A 118 13.57 28.83 -13.23
C ALA A 118 12.15 28.62 -13.78
N PHE A 119 11.27 29.64 -13.71
CA PHE A 119 9.89 29.53 -14.17
C PHE A 119 9.79 29.38 -15.69
N SER A 120 10.72 29.95 -16.45
CA SER A 120 10.77 29.77 -17.92
C SER A 120 11.08 28.33 -18.29
N VAL A 121 12.00 27.68 -17.55
CA VAL A 121 12.37 26.28 -17.74
C VAL A 121 11.17 25.38 -17.39
N LEU A 122 10.52 25.62 -16.25
CA LEU A 122 9.36 24.83 -15.83
C LEU A 122 8.15 24.94 -16.78
N ARG A 123 7.90 26.14 -17.33
CA ARG A 123 6.91 26.31 -18.42
C ARG A 123 7.31 25.50 -19.66
N GLY A 124 8.60 25.40 -19.95
CA GLY A 124 9.15 24.53 -20.98
C GLY A 124 8.84 23.05 -20.72
N VAL A 125 9.07 22.58 -19.49
CA VAL A 125 8.76 21.20 -19.06
C VAL A 125 7.27 20.90 -19.23
N VAL A 126 6.38 21.78 -18.73
CA VAL A 126 4.93 21.58 -18.82
C VAL A 126 4.45 21.56 -20.28
N ARG A 127 4.96 22.46 -21.14
CA ARG A 127 4.60 22.47 -22.58
C ARG A 127 5.06 21.23 -23.33
N ASN A 128 6.20 20.66 -22.95
CA ASN A 128 6.76 19.48 -23.62
C ASN A 128 6.39 18.15 -22.92
N ARG A 129 5.56 18.19 -21.88
CA ARG A 129 5.16 17.02 -21.11
C ARG A 129 4.64 15.89 -21.99
N GLU A 130 3.68 16.15 -22.89
CA GLU A 130 3.10 15.16 -23.79
C GLU A 130 4.13 14.45 -24.65
N LYS A 131 5.28 15.10 -24.94
CA LYS A 131 6.34 14.47 -25.72
C LYS A 131 7.25 13.61 -24.86
N ASN A 132 7.51 14.04 -23.62
CA ASN A 132 8.51 13.46 -22.75
C ASN A 132 7.93 12.40 -21.79
N ASP A 133 6.66 12.52 -21.41
CA ASP A 133 6.01 11.58 -20.49
C ASP A 133 5.83 10.20 -21.14
N ARG A 134 6.21 9.16 -20.42
CA ARG A 134 6.00 7.77 -20.80
C ARG A 134 4.52 7.38 -20.96
N SER A 135 3.58 8.14 -20.41
CA SER A 135 2.13 7.89 -20.56
C SER A 135 1.64 8.00 -22.01
N LYS A 136 2.43 8.60 -22.92
CA LYS A 136 2.13 8.59 -24.37
C LYS A 136 2.37 7.24 -25.04
N LEU A 137 3.14 6.35 -24.42
CA LEU A 137 3.46 5.04 -24.96
C LEU A 137 2.27 4.10 -24.83
N THR A 138 1.96 3.38 -25.92
CA THR A 138 0.88 2.36 -25.90
C THR A 138 1.27 1.16 -25.07
N ALA A 139 2.55 0.79 -25.07
CA ALA A 139 3.15 -0.27 -24.28
C ALA A 139 4.66 -0.03 -24.14
N TYR A 140 5.25 -0.59 -23.09
CA TYR A 140 6.70 -0.71 -22.96
C TYR A 140 7.09 -1.94 -22.15
N GLU A 141 8.30 -2.44 -22.40
CA GLU A 141 8.91 -3.52 -21.65
C GLU A 141 10.41 -3.29 -21.50
N TYR A 142 10.99 -3.88 -20.46
CA TYR A 142 12.43 -3.82 -20.22
C TYR A 142 12.90 -4.97 -19.33
N ASP A 143 14.17 -5.31 -19.44
CA ASP A 143 14.86 -6.19 -18.49
C ASP A 143 15.18 -5.39 -17.22
N SER A 144 14.81 -5.94 -16.08
CA SER A 144 14.91 -5.26 -14.78
C SER A 144 15.73 -6.08 -13.80
N TYR A 145 16.72 -5.44 -13.22
CA TYR A 145 17.44 -5.89 -12.04
C TYR A 145 17.02 -5.06 -10.84
N SER A 146 16.65 -5.70 -9.76
CA SER A 146 16.33 -5.04 -8.50
C SER A 146 17.14 -5.63 -7.35
N LYS A 147 17.66 -4.75 -6.50
CA LYS A 147 18.32 -5.09 -5.23
C LYS A 147 17.59 -4.38 -4.10
N MET A 148 17.26 -5.09 -3.04
CA MET A 148 16.63 -4.55 -1.85
C MET A 148 17.41 -4.98 -0.61
N GLU A 149 17.59 -4.06 0.31
CA GLU A 149 18.18 -4.25 1.62
C GLU A 149 17.26 -3.68 2.69
N LEU A 150 17.05 -4.41 3.76
CA LEU A 150 16.31 -3.97 4.94
C LEU A 150 17.21 -4.08 6.15
N ASP A 151 17.45 -2.94 6.78
CA ASP A 151 18.34 -2.82 7.93
C ASP A 151 17.53 -2.42 9.16
N VAL A 152 18.03 -2.79 10.33
CA VAL A 152 17.63 -2.20 11.60
C VAL A 152 18.57 -1.03 11.88
N ASP A 153 18.00 0.14 12.12
CA ASP A 153 18.71 1.37 12.43
C ASP A 153 18.11 2.09 13.65
N ASN A 154 18.51 3.33 13.90
CA ASN A 154 17.99 4.16 15.01
C ASN A 154 17.89 3.36 16.34
N ILE A 155 18.94 2.59 16.64
CA ILE A 155 18.95 1.66 17.77
C ILE A 155 19.05 2.46 19.07
N SER A 156 17.93 2.56 19.83
CA SER A 156 17.89 3.28 21.10
C SER A 156 18.78 2.61 22.17
N GLU A 157 19.27 3.39 23.13
CA GLU A 157 20.08 2.85 24.26
C GLU A 157 19.36 1.74 25.00
N LYS A 158 18.06 1.92 25.28
CA LYS A 158 17.21 0.91 25.93
C LYS A 158 17.08 -0.37 25.10
N PHE A 159 17.14 -0.27 23.77
CA PHE A 159 17.13 -1.44 22.90
C PHE A 159 18.49 -2.13 22.88
N ARG A 160 19.60 -1.38 22.96
CA ARG A 160 20.97 -1.93 23.05
C ARG A 160 21.16 -2.75 24.33
N GLU A 161 20.49 -2.39 25.44
CA GLU A 161 20.56 -3.12 26.70
C GLU A 161 19.82 -4.47 26.68
N LYS A 162 18.95 -4.70 25.72
CA LYS A 162 18.24 -5.98 25.60
C LYS A 162 19.19 -7.13 25.31
N LYS A 163 18.88 -8.31 25.88
CA LYS A 163 19.69 -9.53 25.70
C LYS A 163 19.96 -9.84 24.23
N VAL A 164 18.96 -9.66 23.34
CA VAL A 164 19.13 -9.89 21.89
C VAL A 164 20.24 -9.03 21.30
N MET A 165 20.35 -7.76 21.73
CA MET A 165 21.39 -6.86 21.22
C MET A 165 22.76 -7.18 21.80
N LYS A 166 22.83 -7.62 23.07
CA LYS A 166 24.09 -8.07 23.68
C LYS A 166 24.63 -9.31 22.99
N ASP A 167 23.75 -10.27 22.66
CA ASP A 167 24.13 -11.50 21.94
C ASP A 167 24.55 -11.20 20.48
N ILE A 168 23.86 -10.23 19.83
CA ILE A 168 24.24 -9.76 18.50
C ILE A 168 25.57 -8.99 18.56
N SER A 169 25.78 -8.08 19.53
CA SER A 169 27.01 -7.28 19.61
C SER A 169 28.25 -8.14 19.85
N GLN A 170 28.17 -9.20 20.67
CA GLN A 170 29.28 -10.15 20.84
C GLN A 170 29.66 -10.87 19.54
N SER A 171 28.70 -11.04 18.63
CA SER A 171 28.91 -11.60 17.30
C SER A 171 29.37 -10.56 16.27
N ILE A 172 29.27 -9.26 16.60
CA ILE A 172 29.38 -8.11 15.69
C ILE A 172 30.70 -7.32 15.88
N ASP A 173 31.61 -7.68 16.79
CA ASP A 173 32.91 -6.96 16.99
C ASP A 173 33.72 -6.70 15.69
N LYS A 174 33.32 -7.34 14.59
CA LYS A 174 33.87 -7.12 13.25
C LYS A 174 33.06 -6.09 12.42
N PHE A 175 31.92 -5.58 12.88
CA PHE A 175 30.91 -4.90 12.07
C PHE A 175 30.73 -3.38 12.36
N GLU A 176 31.60 -2.75 13.15
CA GLU A 176 31.62 -1.29 13.34
C GLU A 176 31.72 -0.47 12.04
N LYS A 177 31.89 -1.14 10.89
CA LYS A 177 32.13 -0.53 9.60
C LYS A 177 30.89 -0.35 8.72
N ILE A 178 29.71 -0.90 9.11
CA ILE A 178 28.50 -0.69 8.33
C ILE A 178 27.75 0.52 8.90
N ALA A 179 28.04 1.69 8.32
CA ALA A 179 27.32 2.92 8.65
C ALA A 179 26.28 3.21 7.56
N GLY A 180 25.09 3.68 7.98
CA GLY A 180 24.09 4.23 7.06
C GLY A 180 24.55 5.54 6.42
N GLU A 181 23.76 6.06 5.47
CA GLU A 181 24.08 7.33 4.77
C GLU A 181 24.25 8.52 5.72
N ASP A 182 23.64 8.49 6.90
CA ASP A 182 23.77 9.49 7.97
C ASP A 182 24.88 9.17 8.98
N GLY A 183 25.64 8.09 8.74
CA GLY A 183 26.73 7.63 9.59
C GLY A 183 26.29 6.93 10.88
N LYS A 184 25.00 6.65 11.07
CA LYS A 184 24.50 5.82 12.17
C LYS A 184 24.82 4.34 11.93
N LEU A 185 24.97 3.58 12.99
CA LEU A 185 25.13 2.13 12.92
C LEU A 185 23.85 1.50 12.34
N VAL A 186 23.98 0.70 11.30
CA VAL A 186 22.90 -0.09 10.73
C VAL A 186 23.23 -1.59 10.83
N ILE A 187 22.21 -2.40 11.08
CA ILE A 187 22.33 -3.87 11.14
C ILE A 187 21.48 -4.45 10.00
N PRO A 188 22.12 -4.94 8.93
CA PRO A 188 21.42 -5.61 7.84
C PRO A 188 20.68 -6.85 8.34
N THR A 189 19.41 -6.95 8.00
CA THR A 189 18.55 -8.07 8.39
C THR A 189 18.03 -8.86 7.20
N TYR A 190 18.00 -8.22 6.03
CA TYR A 190 17.49 -8.81 4.80
C TYR A 190 18.15 -8.19 3.58
N ILE A 191 18.54 -9.01 2.62
CA ILE A 191 18.99 -8.59 1.30
C ILE A 191 18.39 -9.50 0.24
N SER A 192 17.91 -8.92 -0.85
CA SER A 192 17.45 -9.68 -2.02
C SER A 192 17.91 -9.04 -3.31
N GLU A 193 18.18 -9.88 -4.30
CA GLU A 193 18.42 -9.52 -5.68
C GLU A 193 17.41 -10.27 -6.56
N SER A 194 16.86 -9.61 -7.56
CA SER A 194 15.94 -10.23 -8.53
C SER A 194 16.22 -9.73 -9.93
N ILE A 195 16.15 -10.63 -10.90
CA ILE A 195 16.23 -10.34 -12.32
C ILE A 195 14.98 -10.88 -13.00
N GLY A 196 14.44 -10.07 -13.91
CA GLY A 196 13.24 -10.42 -14.65
C GLY A 196 12.91 -9.42 -15.74
N LYS A 197 11.72 -9.53 -16.28
CA LYS A 197 11.19 -8.57 -17.25
C LYS A 197 9.94 -7.89 -16.74
N PHE A 198 9.84 -6.60 -16.99
CA PHE A 198 8.65 -5.82 -16.71
C PHE A 198 7.95 -5.43 -18.01
N TYR A 199 6.63 -5.53 -18.02
CA TYR A 199 5.76 -5.23 -19.16
C TYR A 199 4.64 -4.29 -18.70
N TYR A 200 4.39 -3.27 -19.50
CA TYR A 200 3.34 -2.30 -19.28
C TYR A 200 2.49 -2.11 -20.55
N LEU A 201 1.19 -2.00 -20.36
CA LEU A 201 0.21 -1.63 -21.38
C LEU A 201 -0.60 -0.45 -20.85
N GLU A 202 -0.77 0.59 -21.68
CA GLU A 202 -1.47 1.81 -21.24
C GLU A 202 -3.00 1.65 -21.31
N ASN A 203 -3.52 1.08 -22.37
CA ASN A 203 -4.97 1.01 -22.55
C ASN A 203 -5.46 -0.39 -22.93
N PRO A 204 -6.17 -1.10 -22.03
CA PRO A 204 -6.38 -0.79 -20.60
C PRO A 204 -5.09 -0.90 -19.80
N GLN A 205 -4.93 -0.09 -18.78
CA GLN A 205 -3.71 -0.14 -17.95
C GLN A 205 -3.50 -1.54 -17.35
N ARG A 206 -2.40 -2.17 -17.76
CA ARG A 206 -1.98 -3.50 -17.32
C ARG A 206 -0.48 -3.52 -17.06
N LYS A 207 -0.10 -4.32 -16.08
CA LYS A 207 1.31 -4.54 -15.74
C LYS A 207 1.54 -6.02 -15.55
N LYS A 208 2.70 -6.46 -16.00
CA LYS A 208 3.20 -7.82 -15.71
C LYS A 208 4.68 -7.74 -15.37
N GLU A 209 5.08 -8.50 -14.38
CA GLU A 209 6.47 -8.73 -14.03
C GLU A 209 6.76 -10.22 -14.04
N THR A 210 7.80 -10.64 -14.74
CA THR A 210 8.28 -12.02 -14.73
C THR A 210 9.63 -12.04 -14.03
N ILE A 211 9.76 -12.81 -12.95
CA ILE A 211 11.00 -12.97 -12.19
C ILE A 211 11.67 -14.25 -12.66
N THR A 212 12.83 -14.11 -13.30
CA THR A 212 13.61 -15.24 -13.83
C THR A 212 14.46 -15.87 -12.77
N LYS A 213 15.20 -15.07 -11.98
CA LYS A 213 16.06 -15.51 -10.89
C LYS A 213 15.96 -14.55 -9.72
N THR A 214 16.05 -15.09 -8.51
CA THR A 214 16.14 -14.32 -7.28
C THR A 214 17.13 -14.95 -6.31
N ASN A 215 17.89 -14.09 -5.62
CA ASN A 215 18.81 -14.46 -4.54
C ASN A 215 18.36 -13.73 -3.28
N ILE A 216 18.02 -14.47 -2.24
CA ILE A 216 17.43 -13.92 -1.02
C ILE A 216 18.20 -14.42 0.18
N LYS A 217 18.61 -13.49 1.03
CA LYS A 217 19.17 -13.77 2.36
C LYS A 217 18.46 -12.91 3.38
N GLY A 218 18.02 -13.48 4.48
CA GLY A 218 17.35 -12.72 5.51
C GLY A 218 17.10 -13.47 6.79
N VAL A 219 17.08 -12.73 7.87
CA VAL A 219 16.78 -13.23 9.19
C VAL A 219 15.31 -13.64 9.27
N GLY A 220 15.05 -14.96 9.43
CA GLY A 220 13.68 -15.50 9.53
C GLY A 220 12.92 -15.63 8.21
N VAL A 221 13.51 -15.31 7.09
CA VAL A 221 12.90 -15.48 5.77
C VAL A 221 13.25 -16.87 5.24
N LYS A 222 12.31 -17.81 5.37
CA LYS A 222 12.54 -19.20 4.93
C LYS A 222 12.26 -19.42 3.44
N ASP A 223 11.37 -18.62 2.85
CA ASP A 223 10.91 -18.80 1.47
C ASP A 223 10.82 -17.53 0.63
N GLY A 224 11.17 -16.39 1.19
CA GLY A 224 11.25 -15.10 0.47
C GLY A 224 9.95 -14.63 -0.23
N SER A 225 8.88 -15.41 -0.10
CA SER A 225 7.72 -15.31 -0.97
C SER A 225 6.91 -14.02 -0.80
N ILE A 226 6.78 -13.52 0.42
CA ILE A 226 5.93 -12.34 0.68
C ILE A 226 6.73 -11.04 0.54
N ILE A 227 7.90 -10.95 1.14
CA ILE A 227 8.66 -9.70 1.18
C ILE A 227 9.24 -9.37 -0.20
N SER A 228 9.81 -10.34 -0.89
CA SER A 228 10.35 -10.13 -2.24
C SER A 228 9.26 -9.80 -3.28
N GLN A 229 8.04 -10.31 -3.08
CA GLN A 229 6.93 -10.03 -3.97
C GLN A 229 6.20 -8.72 -3.63
N LEU A 230 6.10 -8.34 -2.36
CA LEU A 230 5.56 -7.04 -1.93
C LEU A 230 6.47 -5.88 -2.33
N VAL A 231 7.76 -6.15 -2.42
CA VAL A 231 8.80 -5.16 -2.74
C VAL A 231 9.44 -5.46 -4.10
N GLY A 232 8.86 -6.37 -4.90
CA GLY A 232 9.26 -6.56 -6.29
C GLY A 232 9.37 -5.20 -6.98
N GLY A 233 10.56 -4.86 -7.47
CA GLY A 233 11.04 -3.52 -7.72
C GLY A 233 10.09 -2.58 -8.45
N ASN A 234 9.30 -3.11 -9.37
CA ASN A 234 8.43 -2.30 -10.21
C ASN A 234 7.06 -1.97 -9.61
N LEU A 235 6.62 -2.67 -8.55
CA LEU A 235 5.39 -2.33 -7.83
C LEU A 235 5.57 -1.09 -6.94
N VAL A 236 6.77 -0.91 -6.40
CA VAL A 236 7.11 0.23 -5.53
C VAL A 236 7.66 1.40 -6.34
N ALA A 237 8.43 1.16 -7.39
CA ALA A 237 9.22 2.18 -8.10
C ALA A 237 8.59 2.73 -9.37
N ASN A 238 7.31 2.53 -9.60
CA ASN A 238 6.65 3.07 -10.81
C ASN A 238 6.27 4.56 -10.65
N TYR A 239 7.21 5.37 -10.17
CA TYR A 239 7.01 6.81 -10.03
C TYR A 239 7.10 7.51 -11.37
N ASN A 240 6.19 8.46 -11.59
CA ASN A 240 6.21 9.33 -12.74
C ASN A 240 6.06 10.77 -12.27
N PHE A 241 7.18 11.52 -12.27
CA PHE A 241 7.18 12.91 -11.85
C PHE A 241 6.45 13.84 -12.83
N TYR A 242 6.17 13.41 -14.05
CA TYR A 242 5.32 14.16 -14.97
C TYR A 242 3.84 14.18 -14.55
N GLN A 243 3.40 13.29 -13.66
CA GLN A 243 2.07 13.36 -13.06
C GLN A 243 2.00 14.46 -12.00
N ASN A 244 0.84 15.05 -11.79
CA ASN A 244 0.67 16.13 -10.80
C ASN A 244 0.97 15.66 -9.37
N TYR A 245 0.74 14.39 -9.11
CA TYR A 245 1.00 13.77 -7.81
C TYR A 245 1.73 12.44 -7.97
N VAL A 246 2.70 12.22 -7.12
CA VAL A 246 3.45 10.97 -7.00
C VAL A 246 2.96 10.23 -5.76
N GLY A 247 2.43 9.02 -5.94
CA GLY A 247 1.81 8.25 -4.87
C GLY A 247 2.79 7.37 -4.12
N PHE A 248 2.89 7.54 -2.77
CA PHE A 248 3.67 6.69 -1.86
C PHE A 248 2.86 6.38 -0.60
N PHE A 249 2.94 5.15 -0.10
CA PHE A 249 2.30 4.73 1.16
C PHE A 249 0.83 5.15 1.27
N GLY A 250 0.15 5.11 0.14
CA GLY A 250 -1.22 5.56 0.13
C GLY A 250 -1.39 7.07 0.32
N LYS A 251 -0.37 7.90 0.12
CA LYS A 251 -0.37 9.37 0.12
C LYS A 251 0.03 9.90 -1.24
N ASP A 252 -0.44 11.10 -1.59
CA ASP A 252 -0.12 11.78 -2.84
C ASP A 252 0.79 12.98 -2.55
N PHE A 253 2.00 12.95 -3.10
CA PHE A 253 2.97 14.01 -2.98
C PHE A 253 2.91 14.88 -4.23
N ALA A 254 2.83 16.20 -4.07
CA ALA A 254 2.84 17.10 -5.21
C ALA A 254 4.17 16.99 -5.96
N SER A 255 4.10 16.82 -7.29
CA SER A 255 5.30 16.74 -8.13
C SER A 255 5.96 18.10 -8.30
N PRO A 256 7.31 18.21 -8.27
CA PRO A 256 7.99 19.47 -8.54
C PRO A 256 7.90 19.93 -10.00
N ILE A 257 7.44 19.09 -10.91
CA ILE A 257 7.19 19.43 -12.32
C ILE A 257 5.72 19.19 -12.73
N GLY A 258 4.80 19.02 -11.75
CA GLY A 258 3.37 18.93 -11.98
C GLY A 258 2.75 20.27 -12.43
N ASP A 259 1.49 20.33 -12.82
CA ASP A 259 0.83 21.57 -13.26
C ASP A 259 0.82 22.65 -12.17
N ASN A 260 0.68 22.23 -10.90
CA ASN A 260 0.60 23.14 -9.75
C ASN A 260 1.97 23.39 -9.08
N TRP A 261 3.07 23.20 -9.81
CA TRP A 261 4.42 23.35 -9.28
C TRP A 261 4.65 24.68 -8.56
N LYS A 262 4.09 25.77 -9.09
CA LYS A 262 4.24 27.11 -8.53
C LYS A 262 3.60 27.28 -7.16
N ASP A 263 2.54 26.53 -6.85
CA ASP A 263 1.81 26.63 -5.58
C ASP A 263 2.56 25.97 -4.42
N HIS A 264 3.35 24.94 -4.73
CA HIS A 264 3.98 24.09 -3.73
C HIS A 264 5.46 24.38 -3.48
N TYR A 265 6.18 24.95 -4.48
CA TYR A 265 7.63 25.01 -4.43
C TYR A 265 8.21 26.40 -4.72
N ASN A 266 9.38 26.63 -4.14
CA ASN A 266 10.34 27.66 -4.54
C ASN A 266 11.42 26.98 -5.38
N TYR A 267 11.92 27.66 -6.43
CA TYR A 267 12.91 27.11 -7.35
C TYR A 267 14.12 28.04 -7.46
N PHE A 268 15.29 27.43 -7.63
CA PHE A 268 16.54 28.11 -7.81
C PHE A 268 17.26 27.50 -9.02
N LEU A 269 17.45 28.30 -10.06
CA LEU A 269 18.18 27.88 -11.25
C LEU A 269 19.69 27.98 -10.97
N GLY A 270 20.36 26.84 -11.09
CA GLY A 270 21.82 26.74 -11.00
C GLY A 270 22.50 26.79 -12.37
N ASP A 271 23.75 26.32 -12.40
CA ASP A 271 24.56 26.25 -13.61
C ASP A 271 24.06 25.15 -14.56
N THR A 272 24.44 25.30 -15.83
CA THR A 272 24.22 24.23 -16.83
C THR A 272 25.32 23.18 -16.69
N VAL A 273 24.90 21.90 -16.61
CA VAL A 273 25.83 20.76 -16.44
C VAL A 273 25.59 19.70 -17.49
N ASN A 274 26.60 18.89 -17.79
CA ASN A 274 26.47 17.72 -18.65
C ASN A 274 26.07 16.50 -17.79
N VAL A 275 25.00 15.80 -18.16
CA VAL A 275 24.51 14.55 -17.54
C VAL A 275 24.38 13.52 -18.65
N ASP A 276 25.23 12.51 -18.66
CA ASP A 276 25.24 11.42 -19.64
C ASP A 276 25.11 11.86 -21.12
N GLY A 277 25.79 12.97 -21.48
CA GLY A 277 25.78 13.53 -22.83
C GLY A 277 24.68 14.58 -23.08
N HIS A 278 23.75 14.77 -22.16
CA HIS A 278 22.72 15.80 -22.21
C HIS A 278 23.17 17.07 -21.50
N ILE A 279 23.04 18.22 -22.14
CA ILE A 279 23.27 19.53 -21.52
C ILE A 279 22.01 19.91 -20.75
N CYS A 280 22.07 19.97 -19.42
CA CYS A 280 20.94 20.14 -18.54
C CYS A 280 21.00 21.42 -17.71
N TYR A 281 19.87 22.08 -17.53
CA TYR A 281 19.66 23.04 -16.46
C TYR A 281 19.62 22.28 -15.13
N LYS A 282 20.55 22.58 -14.21
CA LYS A 282 20.47 22.13 -12.83
C LYS A 282 19.55 23.05 -12.06
N MET A 283 18.57 22.51 -11.38
CA MET A 283 17.56 23.27 -10.66
C MET A 283 17.31 22.69 -9.27
N ASP A 284 17.41 23.53 -8.25
CA ASP A 284 17.01 23.17 -6.89
C ASP A 284 15.55 23.51 -6.68
N PHE A 285 14.83 22.69 -5.91
CA PHE A 285 13.45 22.95 -5.52
C PHE A 285 13.23 22.71 -4.03
N ASP A 286 12.56 23.65 -3.39
CA ASP A 286 12.29 23.66 -1.95
C ASP A 286 10.79 23.85 -1.70
N PRO A 287 10.19 23.10 -0.74
CA PRO A 287 8.78 23.26 -0.41
C PRO A 287 8.50 24.64 0.21
N LYS A 288 7.41 25.27 -0.20
CA LYS A 288 6.89 26.48 0.47
C LYS A 288 6.40 26.19 1.89
N ASN A 289 5.81 25.02 2.09
CA ASN A 289 5.44 24.51 3.40
C ASN A 289 5.99 23.09 3.58
N PRO A 290 7.03 22.88 4.38
CA PRO A 290 7.66 21.56 4.58
C PRO A 290 6.78 20.54 5.31
N MET A 291 5.63 20.95 5.87
CA MET A 291 4.68 20.03 6.49
C MET A 291 3.70 19.42 5.50
N ASP A 292 3.56 19.97 4.30
CA ASP A 292 2.74 19.40 3.26
C ASP A 292 3.42 18.16 2.66
N LEU A 293 2.67 17.39 1.88
CA LEU A 293 3.21 16.21 1.17
C LEU A 293 3.89 16.68 -0.12
N VAL A 294 5.14 17.07 0.02
CA VAL A 294 5.99 17.68 -1.00
C VAL A 294 7.41 17.16 -0.90
N PHE A 295 8.19 17.35 -1.93
CA PHE A 295 9.61 16.98 -1.99
C PHE A 295 10.53 18.18 -1.82
N ARG A 296 11.76 17.94 -1.46
CA ARG A 296 12.89 18.84 -1.54
C ARG A 296 13.98 18.17 -2.36
N GLY A 297 14.74 18.93 -3.16
CA GLY A 297 15.86 18.32 -3.86
C GLY A 297 16.35 19.07 -5.06
N GLN A 298 16.91 18.32 -6.00
CA GLN A 298 17.52 18.81 -7.24
C GLN A 298 16.96 18.04 -8.43
N MET A 299 16.91 18.70 -9.58
CA MET A 299 16.54 18.08 -10.85
C MET A 299 17.37 18.64 -11.99
N TRP A 300 17.52 17.84 -13.03
CA TRP A 300 18.28 18.17 -14.22
C TRP A 300 17.35 18.07 -15.43
N ILE A 301 17.15 19.20 -16.08
CA ILE A 301 16.24 19.37 -17.21
C ILE A 301 17.04 19.61 -18.47
N ASP A 302 16.91 18.76 -19.47
CA ASP A 302 17.57 18.92 -20.76
C ASP A 302 17.24 20.27 -21.42
N THR A 303 18.25 20.98 -21.87
CA THR A 303 18.09 22.33 -22.41
C THR A 303 17.34 22.39 -23.74
N THR A 304 17.29 21.28 -24.49
CA THR A 304 16.69 21.17 -25.83
C THR A 304 15.26 20.64 -25.78
N SER A 305 15.07 19.50 -25.14
CA SER A 305 13.76 18.82 -25.08
C SER A 305 12.91 19.26 -23.88
N PHE A 306 13.50 19.96 -22.91
CA PHE A 306 12.90 20.24 -21.59
C PHE A 306 12.45 18.96 -20.86
N ALA A 307 13.10 17.84 -21.13
CA ALA A 307 12.83 16.59 -20.45
C ALA A 307 13.52 16.54 -19.08
N LEU A 308 12.89 15.87 -18.13
CA LEU A 308 13.53 15.47 -16.89
C LEU A 308 14.51 14.34 -17.19
N VAL A 309 15.81 14.60 -17.04
CA VAL A 309 16.88 13.62 -17.25
C VAL A 309 17.21 12.92 -15.93
N GLN A 310 17.23 13.69 -14.85
CA GLN A 310 17.62 13.19 -13.54
C GLN A 310 16.90 13.97 -12.44
N ILE A 311 16.56 13.29 -11.35
CA ILE A 311 16.00 13.91 -10.15
C ILE A 311 16.53 13.23 -8.88
N ASP A 312 16.87 14.05 -7.88
CA ASP A 312 17.15 13.65 -6.50
C ASP A 312 16.17 14.38 -5.59
N ALA A 313 15.18 13.64 -5.06
CA ALA A 313 14.08 14.18 -4.31
C ALA A 313 13.99 13.53 -2.93
N SER A 314 13.81 14.31 -1.89
CA SER A 314 13.66 13.82 -0.51
C SER A 314 12.43 14.38 0.16
N VAL A 315 11.89 13.61 1.11
CA VAL A 315 10.86 14.03 2.07
C VAL A 315 11.46 13.91 3.46
N GLU A 316 11.45 15.00 4.19
CA GLU A 316 12.05 15.08 5.51
C GLU A 316 11.02 14.82 6.62
N LYS A 317 11.51 14.56 7.84
CA LYS A 317 10.70 14.30 9.07
C LYS A 317 9.63 15.35 9.36
N GLY A 318 9.77 16.58 8.83
CA GLY A 318 8.79 17.68 8.97
C GLY A 318 7.42 17.38 8.34
N ALA A 319 7.36 16.59 7.26
CA ALA A 319 6.12 16.28 6.57
C ALA A 319 5.09 15.55 7.47
N ASN A 320 3.80 15.69 7.14
CA ASN A 320 2.72 15.03 7.90
C ASN A 320 2.64 13.53 7.55
N LEU A 321 3.71 12.82 7.88
CA LEU A 321 3.86 11.36 7.78
C LEU A 321 4.15 10.78 9.15
N ASN A 322 3.63 9.56 9.40
CA ASN A 322 3.92 8.82 10.62
C ASN A 322 5.06 7.85 10.40
N PHE A 323 5.86 7.65 11.42
CA PHE A 323 6.91 6.63 11.44
C PHE A 323 7.95 6.76 10.32
N ILE A 324 7.93 7.84 9.53
CA ILE A 324 8.89 8.10 8.48
C ILE A 324 9.78 9.26 8.93
N GLU A 325 11.08 8.99 9.02
CA GLU A 325 12.11 9.99 9.28
C GLU A 325 12.55 10.65 7.97
N LYS A 326 12.74 9.83 6.92
CA LYS A 326 13.18 10.29 5.62
C LYS A 326 12.72 9.37 4.49
N ILE A 327 12.35 9.95 3.36
CA ILE A 327 12.25 9.26 2.07
C ILE A 327 13.24 9.94 1.12
N LYS A 328 14.00 9.16 0.36
CA LYS A 328 14.88 9.68 -0.69
C LYS A 328 14.65 8.88 -1.97
N ILE A 329 14.54 9.59 -3.08
CA ILE A 329 14.36 9.03 -4.42
C ILE A 329 15.36 9.69 -5.33
N SER A 330 16.22 8.87 -5.90
CA SER A 330 17.14 9.32 -6.95
C SER A 330 16.79 8.53 -8.22
N GLN A 331 16.52 9.21 -9.32
CA GLN A 331 16.09 8.59 -10.56
C GLN A 331 16.80 9.20 -11.76
N GLU A 332 17.34 8.35 -12.61
CA GLU A 332 17.82 8.67 -13.95
C GLU A 332 16.84 8.16 -14.99
N LEU A 333 16.57 8.97 -16.01
CA LEU A 333 15.72 8.62 -17.12
C LEU A 333 16.55 8.59 -18.42
N GLU A 334 16.18 7.67 -19.31
CA GLU A 334 16.78 7.49 -20.61
C GLU A 334 15.74 7.77 -21.71
N GLN A 335 16.17 8.44 -22.77
CA GLN A 335 15.30 8.73 -23.90
C GLN A 335 15.10 7.49 -24.76
N THR A 336 13.86 7.10 -24.98
CA THR A 336 13.49 5.99 -25.85
C THR A 336 13.49 6.39 -27.33
N SER A 337 13.48 5.43 -28.22
CA SER A 337 13.36 5.65 -29.67
C SER A 337 12.13 6.43 -30.10
N SER A 338 11.08 6.48 -29.26
CA SER A 338 9.87 7.26 -29.52
C SER A 338 9.91 8.68 -28.95
N GLY A 339 11.02 9.06 -28.29
CA GLY A 339 11.24 10.35 -27.65
C GLY A 339 10.65 10.48 -26.24
N ALA A 340 9.92 9.49 -25.71
CA ALA A 340 9.53 9.45 -24.31
C ALA A 340 10.71 9.07 -23.42
N TRP A 341 10.69 9.51 -22.19
CA TRP A 341 11.72 9.21 -21.21
C TRP A 341 11.24 8.17 -20.21
N LEU A 342 12.02 7.10 -20.02
CA LEU A 342 11.73 6.00 -19.10
C LEU A 342 12.82 5.90 -18.03
N PRO A 343 12.49 5.48 -16.79
CA PRO A 343 13.49 5.26 -15.76
C PRO A 343 14.48 4.17 -16.15
N ALA A 344 15.75 4.53 -16.30
CA ALA A 344 16.85 3.59 -16.50
C ALA A 344 17.36 3.07 -15.15
N ARG A 345 17.51 3.96 -14.17
CA ARG A 345 17.97 3.62 -12.83
C ARG A 345 17.16 4.36 -11.79
N THR A 346 16.84 3.69 -10.68
CA THR A 346 16.14 4.29 -9.55
C THR A 346 16.75 3.78 -8.24
N ARG A 347 17.12 4.68 -7.36
CA ARG A 347 17.47 4.39 -5.97
C ARG A 347 16.39 4.96 -5.07
N PHE A 348 15.96 4.15 -4.12
CA PHE A 348 14.92 4.51 -3.19
C PHE A 348 15.35 4.13 -1.77
N LEU A 349 15.20 5.07 -0.84
CA LEU A 349 15.51 4.89 0.56
C LEU A 349 14.35 5.36 1.41
N ILE A 350 13.96 4.54 2.38
CA ILE A 350 12.99 4.88 3.41
C ILE A 350 13.60 4.63 4.76
N ASP A 351 13.71 5.67 5.55
CA ASP A 351 14.12 5.62 6.94
C ASP A 351 12.87 5.69 7.82
N LEU A 352 12.61 4.62 8.57
CA LEU A 352 11.49 4.50 9.48
C LEU A 352 11.98 4.72 10.91
N GLU A 353 11.37 5.68 11.60
CA GLU A 353 11.68 5.95 13.00
C GLU A 353 11.22 4.81 13.93
N GLU A 354 11.80 4.76 15.12
CA GLU A 354 11.38 3.82 16.16
C GLU A 354 9.91 4.06 16.56
N ILE A 355 9.12 2.99 16.66
CA ILE A 355 7.71 3.04 17.09
C ILE A 355 7.61 3.42 18.57
N THR A 356 8.55 2.95 19.38
CA THR A 356 8.64 3.24 20.83
C THR A 356 10.09 3.50 21.21
N LYS A 357 10.30 4.24 22.33
CA LYS A 357 11.64 4.50 22.91
C LYS A 357 12.45 3.23 23.25
N ALA A 358 11.84 2.06 23.20
CA ALA A 358 12.46 0.77 23.46
C ALA A 358 12.50 -0.13 22.23
N SER A 359 12.24 0.41 21.04
CA SER A 359 12.37 -0.27 19.75
C SER A 359 13.55 0.32 18.95
N ALA A 360 13.80 -0.25 17.80
CA ALA A 360 14.68 0.30 16.79
C ALA A 360 13.86 0.78 15.59
N GLY A 361 14.45 1.60 14.74
CA GLY A 361 13.94 1.96 13.43
C GLY A 361 14.29 0.91 12.38
N MET A 362 13.89 1.18 11.14
CA MET A 362 14.18 0.32 9.99
C MET A 362 14.55 1.18 8.79
N LEU A 363 15.58 0.80 8.09
CA LEU A 363 16.05 1.44 6.87
C LEU A 363 15.84 0.49 5.69
N LEU A 364 14.95 0.87 4.78
CA LEU A 364 14.75 0.16 3.51
C LEU A 364 15.54 0.87 2.41
N LYS A 365 16.40 0.15 1.75
CA LYS A 365 17.13 0.60 0.56
C LYS A 365 16.72 -0.26 -0.62
N MET A 366 16.45 0.37 -1.76
CA MET A 366 16.12 -0.32 -3.00
C MET A 366 16.87 0.31 -4.16
N TYR A 367 17.41 -0.53 -4.98
CA TYR A 367 18.05 -0.16 -6.24
C TYR A 367 17.40 -0.92 -7.39
N ILE A 368 17.07 -0.21 -8.48
CA ILE A 368 16.47 -0.79 -9.68
C ILE A 368 17.23 -0.26 -10.89
N SER A 369 17.57 -1.16 -11.79
CA SER A 369 18.22 -0.85 -13.06
C SER A 369 17.47 -1.55 -14.20
N ASN A 370 17.06 -0.77 -15.20
CA ASN A 370 16.31 -1.23 -16.36
C ASN A 370 17.18 -1.09 -17.62
N LYS A 371 17.16 -2.11 -18.47
CA LYS A 371 17.91 -2.17 -19.71
C LYS A 371 17.05 -2.73 -20.83
N ASP A 372 17.52 -2.65 -22.08
CA ASP A 372 16.86 -3.24 -23.23
C ASP A 372 15.40 -2.79 -23.38
N ILE A 373 15.20 -1.47 -23.29
CA ILE A 373 13.87 -0.85 -23.30
C ILE A 373 13.26 -0.98 -24.70
N VAL A 374 12.12 -1.65 -24.78
CA VAL A 374 11.31 -1.79 -26.01
C VAL A 374 10.00 -1.04 -25.81
N VAL A 375 9.60 -0.21 -26.78
CA VAL A 375 8.41 0.63 -26.69
C VAL A 375 7.42 0.37 -27.82
N ASN A 376 6.13 0.61 -27.57
CA ASN A 376 5.02 0.54 -28.52
C ASN A 376 4.84 -0.84 -29.19
N LYS A 377 5.20 -1.92 -28.48
CA LYS A 377 4.94 -3.30 -28.89
C LYS A 377 4.04 -4.01 -27.87
N PRO A 378 2.71 -3.82 -27.92
CA PRO A 378 1.81 -4.41 -26.95
C PRO A 378 1.70 -5.93 -27.15
N HIS A 379 1.68 -6.67 -26.02
CA HIS A 379 1.30 -8.08 -26.00
C HIS A 379 -0.23 -8.25 -25.99
N PRO A 380 -0.77 -9.42 -26.36
CA PRO A 380 -2.19 -9.71 -26.24
C PRO A 380 -2.69 -9.52 -24.80
N LEU A 381 -3.95 -9.09 -24.60
CA LEU A 381 -4.50 -8.77 -23.28
C LEU A 381 -4.36 -9.92 -22.26
N GLY A 382 -4.57 -11.16 -22.69
CA GLY A 382 -4.42 -12.36 -21.83
C GLY A 382 -3.00 -12.57 -21.29
N PHE A 383 -1.98 -11.99 -21.93
CA PHE A 383 -0.61 -12.03 -21.43
C PHE A 383 -0.45 -11.33 -20.07
N TYR A 384 -1.26 -10.31 -19.80
CA TYR A 384 -1.23 -9.52 -18.58
C TYR A 384 -2.18 -10.02 -17.49
N ASP A 385 -2.82 -11.18 -17.66
CA ASP A 385 -3.79 -11.69 -16.67
C ASP A 385 -3.12 -12.03 -15.34
N VAL A 386 -1.86 -12.46 -15.36
CA VAL A 386 -1.04 -12.66 -14.17
C VAL A 386 -0.08 -11.48 -14.02
N ALA A 387 -0.22 -10.73 -12.94
CA ALA A 387 0.58 -9.53 -12.73
C ALA A 387 2.03 -9.81 -12.30
N SER A 388 2.28 -10.93 -11.64
CA SER A 388 3.62 -11.38 -11.25
C SER A 388 3.74 -12.87 -11.48
N GLU A 389 4.78 -13.28 -12.19
CA GLU A 389 5.08 -14.67 -12.51
C GLU A 389 6.54 -14.95 -12.12
N VAL A 390 6.73 -15.96 -11.27
CA VAL A 390 8.06 -16.34 -10.77
C VAL A 390 8.41 -17.69 -11.39
N ALA A 391 9.60 -17.81 -12.00
CA ALA A 391 10.06 -19.06 -12.59
C ALA A 391 10.20 -20.15 -11.49
N GLU A 392 9.90 -21.39 -11.81
CA GLU A 392 9.92 -22.51 -10.84
C GLU A 392 11.31 -22.70 -10.21
N ASP A 393 12.36 -22.38 -10.95
CA ASP A 393 13.75 -22.48 -10.50
C ASP A 393 14.36 -21.14 -10.08
N ALA A 394 13.54 -20.09 -9.93
CA ALA A 394 14.02 -18.74 -9.62
C ALA A 394 14.86 -18.67 -8.33
N MET A 395 14.54 -19.50 -7.33
CA MET A 395 15.22 -19.51 -6.04
C MET A 395 16.39 -20.52 -5.97
N LYS A 396 16.63 -21.31 -7.04
CA LYS A 396 17.76 -22.24 -7.04
C LYS A 396 19.07 -21.45 -7.08
N PRO A 397 20.02 -21.72 -6.15
CA PRO A 397 21.32 -21.07 -6.13
C PRO A 397 22.05 -21.24 -7.48
N ASP A 398 22.49 -20.16 -8.06
CA ASP A 398 23.22 -20.15 -9.32
C ASP A 398 24.30 -19.05 -9.31
N PRO A 399 25.46 -19.28 -8.64
CA PRO A 399 26.50 -18.27 -8.57
C PRO A 399 27.09 -17.86 -9.93
N ALA A 400 27.09 -18.79 -10.91
CA ALA A 400 27.58 -18.51 -12.25
C ALA A 400 26.69 -17.52 -12.98
N PHE A 401 25.37 -17.72 -12.87
CA PHE A 401 24.37 -16.79 -13.41
C PHE A 401 24.57 -15.38 -12.83
N TRP A 402 24.64 -15.26 -11.52
CA TRP A 402 24.73 -13.95 -10.84
C TRP A 402 26.00 -13.18 -11.18
N LYS A 403 27.10 -13.85 -11.53
CA LYS A 403 28.35 -13.21 -11.94
C LYS A 403 28.20 -12.35 -13.20
N TYR A 404 27.33 -12.75 -14.13
CA TYR A 404 27.14 -12.07 -15.41
C TYR A 404 25.82 -11.29 -15.52
N ALA A 405 24.82 -11.70 -14.75
CA ALA A 405 23.46 -11.17 -14.89
C ALA A 405 23.22 -9.90 -14.07
N ARG A 406 24.06 -9.61 -13.06
CA ARG A 406 23.98 -8.34 -12.32
C ARG A 406 24.24 -7.18 -13.24
N HIS A 407 23.35 -6.17 -13.19
CA HIS A 407 23.57 -4.92 -13.91
C HIS A 407 24.72 -4.12 -13.30
N GLU A 408 25.04 -4.36 -12.04
CA GLU A 408 26.11 -3.74 -11.29
C GLU A 408 26.76 -4.72 -10.32
N PRO A 409 28.11 -4.61 -10.07
CA PRO A 409 28.78 -5.44 -9.10
C PRO A 409 28.27 -5.15 -7.68
N LEU A 410 28.37 -6.15 -6.80
CA LEU A 410 28.10 -5.93 -5.38
C LEU A 410 29.16 -5.00 -4.78
N THR A 411 28.72 -4.09 -3.94
CA THR A 411 29.61 -3.21 -3.17
C THR A 411 30.25 -3.97 -2.00
N THR A 412 31.29 -3.40 -1.40
CA THR A 412 31.87 -3.95 -0.17
C THR A 412 30.83 -4.00 0.96
N SER A 413 29.95 -3.00 1.03
CA SER A 413 28.85 -2.94 2.00
C SER A 413 27.87 -4.11 1.79
N ASP A 414 27.49 -4.44 0.54
CA ASP A 414 26.62 -5.58 0.22
C ASP A 414 27.21 -6.92 0.67
N LEU A 415 28.51 -7.10 0.46
CA LEU A 415 29.22 -8.32 0.86
C LEU A 415 29.29 -8.46 2.39
N LEU A 416 29.59 -7.37 3.09
CA LEU A 416 29.61 -7.33 4.55
C LEU A 416 28.18 -7.58 5.12
N ALA A 417 27.15 -6.94 4.54
CA ALA A 417 25.75 -7.14 4.91
C ALA A 417 25.34 -8.60 4.76
N SER A 418 25.69 -9.22 3.64
CA SER A 418 25.41 -10.64 3.39
C SER A 418 26.09 -11.57 4.44
N ALA A 419 27.35 -11.31 4.77
CA ALA A 419 28.10 -12.09 5.77
C ALA A 419 27.52 -11.92 7.19
N LEU A 420 27.06 -10.70 7.53
CA LEU A 420 26.42 -10.40 8.80
C LEU A 420 25.10 -11.14 8.96
N ILE A 421 24.24 -11.10 7.93
CA ILE A 421 22.97 -11.82 7.93
C ILE A 421 23.20 -13.32 8.17
N ASP A 422 24.19 -13.91 7.50
CA ASP A 422 24.55 -15.33 7.68
C ASP A 422 24.96 -15.66 9.14
N SER A 423 25.60 -14.71 9.82
CA SER A 423 26.02 -14.87 11.22
C SER A 423 24.85 -14.71 12.20
N VAL A 424 23.97 -13.73 11.98
CA VAL A 424 22.90 -13.34 12.90
C VAL A 424 21.66 -14.24 12.78
N GLN A 425 21.33 -14.71 11.58
CA GLN A 425 20.10 -15.49 11.33
C GLN A 425 20.01 -16.79 12.13
N ASN A 426 21.15 -17.34 12.56
CA ASN A 426 21.23 -18.59 13.29
C ASN A 426 21.15 -18.43 14.80
N LEU A 427 21.16 -17.19 15.34
CA LEU A 427 21.05 -16.93 16.76
C LEU A 427 19.64 -17.31 17.29
N PRO A 428 19.51 -18.17 18.33
CA PRO A 428 18.21 -18.64 18.82
C PRO A 428 17.27 -17.51 19.24
N ILE A 429 17.83 -16.46 19.84
CA ILE A 429 17.06 -15.32 20.30
C ILE A 429 16.47 -14.53 19.13
N VAL A 430 17.21 -14.38 18.04
CA VAL A 430 16.76 -13.70 16.82
C VAL A 430 15.61 -14.46 16.18
N ARG A 431 15.72 -15.79 16.08
CA ARG A 431 14.64 -16.66 15.60
C ARG A 431 13.36 -16.48 16.40
N THR A 432 13.47 -16.41 17.73
CA THR A 432 12.30 -16.21 18.60
C THR A 432 11.62 -14.85 18.33
N TYR A 433 12.38 -13.76 18.19
CA TYR A 433 11.81 -12.45 17.86
C TYR A 433 11.12 -12.42 16.49
N VAL A 434 11.71 -13.07 15.51
CA VAL A 434 11.11 -13.21 14.17
C VAL A 434 9.80 -14.00 14.23
N GLU A 435 9.77 -15.13 14.95
CA GLU A 435 8.55 -15.92 15.13
C GLU A 435 7.44 -15.13 15.82
N ILE A 436 7.80 -14.32 16.82
CA ILE A 436 6.83 -13.41 17.49
C ILE A 436 6.33 -12.33 16.52
N ALA A 437 7.22 -11.69 15.76
CA ALA A 437 6.84 -10.69 14.77
C ALA A 437 5.93 -11.30 13.69
N GLU A 438 6.27 -12.46 13.18
CA GLU A 438 5.43 -13.20 12.22
C GLU A 438 4.05 -13.53 12.80
N LEU A 439 3.99 -13.99 14.04
CA LEU A 439 2.73 -14.26 14.76
C LEU A 439 1.88 -12.99 14.87
N VAL A 440 2.47 -11.86 15.24
CA VAL A 440 1.75 -10.57 15.37
C VAL A 440 1.20 -10.09 14.03
N VAL A 441 1.99 -10.17 12.97
CA VAL A 441 1.62 -9.68 11.63
C VAL A 441 0.63 -10.62 10.94
N SER A 442 0.90 -11.93 10.92
CA SER A 442 0.04 -12.92 10.23
C SER A 442 -1.20 -13.33 11.03
N GLY A 443 -1.13 -13.18 12.36
CA GLY A 443 -2.13 -13.70 13.28
C GLY A 443 -2.05 -15.22 13.51
N HIS A 444 -1.09 -15.90 12.87
CA HIS A 444 -0.96 -17.36 12.88
C HIS A 444 0.46 -17.79 13.20
N ARG A 445 0.60 -18.88 13.94
CA ARG A 445 1.86 -19.55 14.11
C ARG A 445 2.01 -20.66 13.06
N ARG A 446 3.11 -20.66 12.33
CA ARG A 446 3.38 -21.63 11.26
C ARG A 446 4.11 -22.87 11.78
N PHE A 447 3.65 -24.04 11.36
CA PHE A 447 4.25 -25.35 11.60
C PHE A 447 4.38 -26.08 10.25
N ASN A 448 5.38 -25.70 9.45
CA ASN A 448 5.55 -26.19 8.10
C ASN A 448 4.26 -26.07 7.25
N GLY A 449 3.53 -27.17 6.99
CA GLY A 449 2.28 -27.19 6.20
C GLY A 449 1.02 -26.75 6.94
N LEU A 450 1.09 -26.55 8.26
CA LEU A 450 -0.04 -26.19 9.12
C LEU A 450 0.21 -24.84 9.79
N GLU A 451 -0.85 -24.03 9.92
CA GLU A 451 -0.83 -22.75 10.65
C GLU A 451 -1.92 -22.75 11.72
N ALA A 452 -1.55 -22.44 12.97
CA ALA A 452 -2.50 -22.32 14.09
C ALA A 452 -2.88 -20.86 14.33
N GLY A 453 -4.17 -20.57 14.46
CA GLY A 453 -4.69 -19.21 14.67
C GLY A 453 -6.05 -18.97 14.03
N PRO A 454 -6.51 -17.71 13.88
CA PRO A 454 -5.86 -16.48 14.31
C PRO A 454 -5.96 -16.24 15.83
N TYR A 455 -4.87 -15.83 16.45
CA TYR A 455 -4.80 -15.65 17.91
C TYR A 455 -5.81 -14.62 18.45
N ILE A 456 -6.12 -13.58 17.66
CA ILE A 456 -7.01 -12.49 18.08
C ILE A 456 -8.46 -12.97 18.36
N THR A 457 -8.87 -14.10 17.80
CA THR A 457 -10.19 -14.69 18.01
C THR A 457 -10.17 -15.87 18.98
N SER A 458 -9.02 -16.17 19.59
CA SER A 458 -8.84 -17.34 20.45
C SER A 458 -9.51 -17.18 21.81
N PHE A 459 -9.81 -15.95 22.22
CA PHE A 459 -10.40 -15.67 23.51
C PHE A 459 -11.43 -14.53 23.43
N ALA A 460 -12.58 -14.69 24.11
CA ALA A 460 -13.59 -13.65 24.31
C ALA A 460 -14.34 -13.88 25.61
N ILE A 461 -14.99 -12.84 26.14
CA ILE A 461 -15.88 -12.94 27.31
C ILE A 461 -17.20 -12.27 26.97
N ASN A 462 -18.33 -13.02 27.12
CA ASN A 462 -19.66 -12.48 26.91
C ASN A 462 -20.70 -13.12 27.86
N LYS A 463 -21.89 -12.51 27.94
CA LYS A 463 -22.93 -12.95 28.86
C LYS A 463 -23.56 -14.32 28.50
N VAL A 464 -23.45 -14.75 27.26
CA VAL A 464 -24.01 -16.03 26.79
C VAL A 464 -23.03 -17.16 27.04
N GLU A 465 -21.80 -17.05 26.51
CA GLU A 465 -20.79 -18.11 26.54
C GLU A 465 -19.93 -18.12 27.84
N GLY A 466 -19.96 -17.04 28.61
CA GLY A 466 -18.98 -16.82 29.67
C GLY A 466 -17.60 -16.51 29.06
N ALA A 467 -16.57 -17.22 29.47
CA ALA A 467 -15.28 -17.22 28.80
C ALA A 467 -15.33 -18.19 27.62
N ARG A 468 -15.06 -17.68 26.42
CA ARG A 468 -14.95 -18.43 25.17
C ARG A 468 -13.50 -18.67 24.84
N PHE A 469 -13.13 -19.92 24.61
CA PHE A 469 -11.84 -20.34 24.07
C PHE A 469 -12.05 -20.90 22.67
N ARG A 470 -11.17 -20.55 21.73
CA ARG A 470 -11.21 -21.01 20.34
C ARG A 470 -9.82 -21.33 19.84
N LEU A 471 -9.67 -22.50 19.23
CA LEU A 471 -8.48 -22.93 18.53
C LEU A 471 -8.82 -23.10 17.05
N GLY A 472 -8.08 -22.41 16.19
CA GLY A 472 -8.23 -22.52 14.74
C GLY A 472 -6.97 -23.02 14.07
N PHE A 473 -7.11 -23.57 12.88
CA PHE A 473 -6.01 -24.02 12.03
C PHE A 473 -6.34 -23.80 10.56
N ARG A 474 -5.29 -23.74 9.74
CA ARG A 474 -5.36 -23.77 8.28
C ARG A 474 -4.11 -24.45 7.71
N THR A 475 -4.24 -25.06 6.53
CA THR A 475 -3.08 -25.55 5.78
C THR A 475 -2.57 -24.49 4.81
N ASN A 476 -1.29 -24.58 4.44
CA ASN A 476 -0.65 -23.70 3.47
C ASN A 476 -0.09 -24.53 2.27
N ALA A 477 0.60 -23.85 1.35
CA ALA A 477 1.14 -24.49 0.14
C ALA A 477 2.18 -25.59 0.40
N ASN A 478 2.85 -25.60 1.58
CA ASN A 478 3.77 -26.67 1.96
C ASN A 478 3.04 -27.97 2.31
N PHE A 479 1.78 -27.89 2.75
CA PHE A 479 0.93 -29.06 2.91
C PHE A 479 0.48 -29.61 1.55
N ASN A 480 -0.13 -28.75 0.75
CA ASN A 480 -0.56 -29.07 -0.62
C ASN A 480 -0.84 -27.79 -1.40
N LYS A 481 -0.48 -27.75 -2.68
CA LYS A 481 -0.69 -26.58 -3.54
C LYS A 481 -2.16 -26.35 -3.90
N ASN A 482 -2.97 -27.41 -3.96
CA ASN A 482 -4.35 -27.37 -4.43
C ASN A 482 -5.36 -27.55 -3.30
N TRP A 483 -5.09 -28.42 -2.32
CA TRP A 483 -5.98 -28.65 -1.18
C TRP A 483 -5.73 -27.65 -0.06
N ILE A 484 -6.81 -26.96 0.36
CA ILE A 484 -6.79 -25.96 1.44
C ILE A 484 -7.81 -26.40 2.48
N LEU A 485 -7.32 -26.79 3.66
CA LEU A 485 -8.14 -27.17 4.80
C LEU A 485 -8.14 -26.03 5.82
N ARG A 486 -9.28 -25.67 6.32
CA ARG A 486 -9.45 -24.70 7.43
C ARG A 486 -10.41 -25.25 8.45
N GLY A 487 -10.13 -25.01 9.72
CA GLY A 487 -11.03 -25.45 10.77
C GLY A 487 -10.82 -24.72 12.07
N ASN A 488 -11.80 -24.81 12.94
CA ASN A 488 -11.69 -24.35 14.32
C ASN A 488 -12.65 -25.09 15.24
N VAL A 489 -12.28 -25.12 16.53
CA VAL A 489 -13.12 -25.60 17.63
C VAL A 489 -13.15 -24.54 18.70
N GLY A 490 -14.32 -24.25 19.26
CA GLY A 490 -14.53 -23.29 20.33
C GLY A 490 -15.42 -23.85 21.43
N PHE A 491 -15.20 -23.39 22.66
CA PHE A 491 -15.97 -23.80 23.84
C PHE A 491 -16.28 -22.60 24.73
N GLY A 492 -17.50 -22.51 25.22
CA GLY A 492 -17.92 -21.50 26.20
C GLY A 492 -18.08 -22.09 27.58
N THR A 493 -17.61 -21.42 28.62
CA THR A 493 -17.64 -21.94 30.00
C THR A 493 -18.99 -21.84 30.67
N LYS A 494 -19.93 -21.04 30.14
CA LYS A 494 -21.26 -20.85 30.68
C LYS A 494 -22.32 -21.64 29.94
N ASP A 495 -22.29 -21.58 28.59
CA ASP A 495 -23.25 -22.33 27.77
C ASP A 495 -22.86 -23.79 27.60
N LEU A 496 -21.61 -24.17 27.92
CA LEU A 496 -21.08 -25.53 27.82
C LEU A 496 -21.23 -26.17 26.45
N VAL A 497 -21.37 -25.35 25.40
CA VAL A 497 -21.58 -25.80 24.02
C VAL A 497 -20.24 -25.78 23.25
N THR A 498 -19.96 -26.88 22.57
CA THR A 498 -18.85 -26.95 21.61
C THR A 498 -19.29 -26.39 20.27
N LYS A 499 -18.57 -25.39 19.78
CA LYS A 499 -18.75 -24.76 18.47
C LYS A 499 -17.64 -25.23 17.57
N TYR A 500 -17.87 -25.33 16.27
CA TYR A 500 -16.89 -25.79 15.32
C TYR A 500 -17.14 -25.25 13.92
N ALA A 501 -16.10 -25.21 13.12
CA ALA A 501 -16.20 -25.05 11.67
C ALA A 501 -15.11 -25.88 10.99
N LEU A 502 -15.48 -26.47 9.86
CA LEU A 502 -14.56 -27.18 8.97
C LEU A 502 -14.84 -26.74 7.54
N GLU A 503 -13.80 -26.45 6.80
CA GLU A 503 -13.83 -26.00 5.40
C GLU A 503 -12.77 -26.76 4.61
N VAL A 504 -13.17 -27.32 3.49
CA VAL A 504 -12.31 -28.07 2.57
C VAL A 504 -12.47 -27.46 1.20
N ASN A 505 -11.37 -26.95 0.64
CA ASN A 505 -11.34 -26.31 -0.67
C ASN A 505 -10.34 -27.01 -1.59
N TYR A 506 -10.68 -27.05 -2.87
CA TYR A 506 -9.81 -27.49 -3.94
C TYR A 506 -9.60 -26.37 -4.96
N LEU A 507 -8.36 -25.97 -5.15
CA LEU A 507 -7.93 -24.94 -6.08
C LEU A 507 -7.59 -25.56 -7.43
N PHE A 508 -8.48 -25.40 -8.42
CA PHE A 508 -8.29 -25.93 -9.79
C PHE A 508 -7.26 -25.13 -10.58
N SER A 509 -7.24 -23.81 -10.38
CA SER A 509 -6.36 -22.90 -11.12
C SER A 509 -5.96 -21.69 -10.31
N ASN A 510 -4.65 -21.49 -10.15
CA ASN A 510 -4.10 -20.27 -9.56
C ASN A 510 -4.23 -19.06 -10.51
N LYS A 511 -4.12 -19.29 -11.84
CA LYS A 511 -4.15 -18.22 -12.85
C LYS A 511 -5.52 -17.53 -12.89
N LYS A 512 -6.60 -18.33 -12.99
CA LYS A 512 -7.99 -17.84 -13.00
C LYS A 512 -8.66 -17.90 -11.63
N TRP A 513 -7.91 -18.16 -10.57
CA TRP A 513 -8.42 -18.31 -9.22
C TRP A 513 -9.73 -19.09 -9.19
N THR A 514 -9.71 -20.32 -9.72
CA THR A 514 -10.87 -21.19 -9.79
C THR A 514 -10.81 -22.19 -8.66
N MET A 515 -11.81 -22.17 -7.80
CA MET A 515 -11.84 -22.98 -6.58
C MET A 515 -13.27 -23.48 -6.30
N ALA A 516 -13.40 -24.71 -5.82
CA ALA A 516 -14.64 -25.20 -5.21
C ALA A 516 -14.37 -25.60 -3.76
N GLY A 517 -15.38 -25.51 -2.92
CA GLY A 517 -15.25 -25.90 -1.53
C GLY A 517 -16.58 -26.25 -0.88
N ILE A 518 -16.44 -26.94 0.25
CA ILE A 518 -17.54 -27.23 1.17
C ILE A 518 -17.16 -26.74 2.56
N ARG A 519 -18.14 -26.20 3.27
CA ARG A 519 -17.99 -25.73 4.63
C ARG A 519 -19.14 -26.25 5.48
N HIS A 520 -18.82 -26.70 6.69
CA HIS A 520 -19.83 -26.98 7.71
C HIS A 520 -19.45 -26.33 9.02
N SER A 521 -20.38 -25.65 9.67
CA SER A 521 -20.12 -24.93 10.92
C SER A 521 -21.35 -24.97 11.86
N TYR A 522 -21.05 -24.94 13.17
CA TYR A 522 -22.00 -24.69 14.24
C TYR A 522 -21.39 -23.66 15.19
N ASP A 523 -21.95 -22.47 15.24
CA ASP A 523 -21.45 -21.39 16.09
C ASP A 523 -22.58 -20.49 16.60
N LEU A 524 -22.27 -19.73 17.65
CA LEU A 524 -23.09 -18.65 18.15
C LEU A 524 -22.89 -17.42 17.28
N GLU A 525 -23.97 -16.88 16.75
CA GLU A 525 -23.93 -15.69 15.89
C GLU A 525 -24.85 -14.60 16.46
N ARG A 526 -24.82 -13.43 15.83
CA ARG A 526 -25.68 -12.30 16.18
C ARG A 526 -26.46 -11.87 14.95
N VAL A 527 -27.76 -11.63 15.08
CA VAL A 527 -28.60 -11.14 13.95
C VAL A 527 -27.97 -9.89 13.33
N GLY A 528 -28.01 -9.80 12.01
CA GLY A 528 -27.47 -8.65 11.26
C GLY A 528 -25.94 -8.51 11.22
N LEU A 529 -25.18 -9.37 11.93
CA LEU A 529 -23.72 -9.42 11.86
C LEU A 529 -23.27 -10.53 10.91
N THR A 530 -23.47 -10.34 9.63
CA THR A 530 -22.98 -11.30 8.62
C THR A 530 -21.54 -11.00 8.23
N PRO A 531 -20.76 -12.00 7.81
CA PRO A 531 -19.40 -11.78 7.29
C PRO A 531 -19.33 -10.74 6.18
N ASP A 532 -20.35 -10.67 5.32
CA ASP A 532 -20.45 -9.71 4.22
C ASP A 532 -20.52 -8.24 4.69
N LEU A 533 -21.13 -8.00 5.87
CA LEU A 533 -21.24 -6.66 6.46
C LEU A 533 -19.97 -6.28 7.23
N ILE A 534 -19.35 -7.25 7.91
CA ILE A 534 -18.14 -7.03 8.72
C ILE A 534 -16.91 -6.83 7.81
N GLY A 535 -16.89 -7.50 6.65
CA GLY A 535 -15.75 -7.51 5.74
C GLY A 535 -14.50 -8.13 6.40
N ASP A 536 -13.32 -7.76 5.90
CA ASP A 536 -12.04 -8.30 6.37
C ASP A 536 -11.57 -7.78 7.74
N ASN A 537 -12.42 -7.01 8.47
CA ASN A 537 -12.03 -6.43 9.75
C ASN A 537 -12.08 -7.47 10.89
N LYS A 538 -11.04 -8.30 10.98
CA LYS A 538 -10.90 -9.35 12.00
C LYS A 538 -10.91 -8.81 13.42
N LEU A 539 -10.39 -7.61 13.65
CA LEU A 539 -10.41 -6.94 14.96
C LEU A 539 -11.85 -6.65 15.39
N PHE A 540 -12.62 -6.03 14.51
CA PHE A 540 -14.03 -5.74 14.81
C PHE A 540 -14.81 -7.02 15.08
N TYR A 541 -14.66 -8.05 14.25
CA TYR A 541 -15.31 -9.34 14.49
C TYR A 541 -14.96 -9.92 15.86
N ALA A 542 -13.70 -9.88 16.27
CA ALA A 542 -13.28 -10.32 17.60
C ALA A 542 -13.98 -9.51 18.71
N PHE A 543 -14.02 -8.18 18.59
CA PHE A 543 -14.65 -7.32 19.61
C PHE A 543 -16.18 -7.42 19.65
N THR A 544 -16.85 -7.76 18.55
CA THR A 544 -18.32 -7.99 18.59
C THR A 544 -18.71 -9.16 19.49
N ARG A 545 -17.77 -10.03 19.83
CA ARG A 545 -17.99 -11.19 20.71
C ARG A 545 -17.80 -10.87 22.20
N TRP A 546 -17.49 -9.62 22.54
CA TRP A 546 -17.33 -9.21 23.94
C TRP A 546 -18.59 -8.55 24.50
N GLY A 547 -18.83 -8.72 25.82
CA GLY A 547 -19.86 -8.00 26.56
C GLY A 547 -21.25 -8.64 26.53
N ALA A 548 -22.31 -7.86 26.29
CA ALA A 548 -23.68 -8.30 26.43
C ALA A 548 -24.11 -9.39 25.46
N PHE A 549 -23.59 -9.38 24.25
CA PHE A 549 -23.88 -10.31 23.15
C PHE A 549 -25.37 -10.45 22.83
N SER A 550 -26.04 -9.32 22.70
CA SER A 550 -27.50 -9.25 22.46
C SER A 550 -27.88 -9.75 21.06
N GLY A 551 -29.12 -10.30 20.87
CA GLY A 551 -29.57 -10.84 19.60
C GLY A 551 -28.83 -12.10 19.16
N ALA A 552 -28.37 -12.89 20.14
CA ALA A 552 -27.62 -14.11 19.89
C ALA A 552 -28.53 -15.24 19.41
N PHE A 553 -28.05 -16.04 18.47
CA PHE A 553 -28.69 -17.27 18.01
C PHE A 553 -27.62 -18.30 17.66
N PHE A 554 -27.95 -19.58 17.80
CA PHE A 554 -27.12 -20.64 17.26
C PHE A 554 -27.43 -20.83 15.78
N ARG A 555 -26.35 -21.00 14.99
CA ARG A 555 -26.44 -21.26 13.57
C ARG A 555 -25.67 -22.53 13.22
N ARG A 556 -26.37 -23.49 12.63
CA ARG A 556 -25.73 -24.59 11.91
C ARG A 556 -25.81 -24.28 10.44
N GLU A 557 -24.68 -24.26 9.76
CA GLU A 557 -24.61 -23.91 8.34
C GLU A 557 -23.77 -24.92 7.58
N SER A 558 -24.29 -25.39 6.44
CA SER A 558 -23.56 -26.13 5.43
C SER A 558 -23.61 -25.34 4.14
N GLU A 559 -22.45 -25.17 3.53
CA GLU A 559 -22.26 -24.42 2.30
C GLU A 559 -21.44 -25.26 1.32
N ALA A 560 -21.87 -25.31 0.05
CA ALA A 560 -21.07 -25.75 -1.07
C ALA A 560 -20.93 -24.58 -2.04
N PHE A 561 -19.71 -24.25 -2.46
CA PHE A 561 -19.49 -23.10 -3.31
C PHE A 561 -18.48 -23.39 -4.44
N PHE A 562 -18.63 -22.60 -5.50
CA PHE A 562 -17.68 -22.53 -6.60
C PHE A 562 -17.40 -21.08 -6.91
N THR A 563 -16.13 -20.70 -7.04
CA THR A 563 -15.68 -19.36 -7.43
C THR A 563 -14.69 -19.43 -8.58
N SER A 564 -14.82 -18.52 -9.53
CA SER A 564 -13.91 -18.43 -10.66
C SER A 564 -13.77 -17.00 -11.14
N GLU A 565 -12.55 -16.58 -11.48
CA GLU A 565 -12.30 -15.32 -12.19
C GLU A 565 -12.56 -15.54 -13.69
N LEU A 566 -13.71 -15.06 -14.16
CA LEU A 566 -14.15 -15.19 -15.57
C LEU A 566 -13.22 -14.41 -16.50
N SER A 567 -12.83 -13.21 -16.08
CA SER A 567 -11.81 -12.38 -16.69
C SER A 567 -11.15 -11.54 -15.61
N LYS A 568 -10.00 -10.94 -15.88
CA LYS A 568 -9.26 -10.16 -14.86
C LYS A 568 -10.13 -9.09 -14.21
N GLY A 569 -10.34 -9.26 -12.91
CA GLY A 569 -11.16 -8.37 -12.09
C GLY A 569 -12.66 -8.64 -12.14
N ILE A 570 -13.13 -9.70 -12.82
CA ILE A 570 -14.53 -10.15 -12.80
C ILE A 570 -14.57 -11.54 -12.21
N THR A 571 -15.08 -11.67 -10.99
CA THR A 571 -15.20 -12.94 -10.27
C THR A 571 -16.64 -13.32 -10.14
N LEU A 572 -16.97 -14.55 -10.52
CA LEU A 572 -18.27 -15.19 -10.28
C LEU A 572 -18.12 -16.16 -9.11
N THR A 573 -19.03 -16.06 -8.14
CA THR A 573 -19.17 -17.02 -7.06
C THR A 573 -20.61 -17.55 -7.05
N THR A 574 -20.76 -18.86 -7.03
CA THR A 574 -22.05 -19.53 -6.83
C THR A 574 -21.98 -20.39 -5.59
N SER A 575 -23.05 -20.44 -4.81
CA SER A 575 -23.12 -21.31 -3.64
C SER A 575 -24.52 -21.84 -3.40
N LEU A 576 -24.60 -23.01 -2.76
CA LEU A 576 -25.79 -23.58 -2.16
C LEU A 576 -25.57 -23.68 -0.66
N ASN A 577 -26.44 -23.07 0.10
CA ASN A 577 -26.38 -22.98 1.55
C ASN A 577 -27.60 -23.55 2.18
N THR A 578 -27.45 -24.26 3.29
CA THR A 578 -28.54 -24.58 4.23
C THR A 578 -28.11 -24.14 5.62
N ARG A 579 -28.97 -23.41 6.33
CA ARG A 579 -28.67 -22.93 7.67
C ARG A 579 -29.87 -22.85 8.59
N SER A 580 -29.68 -23.15 9.88
CA SER A 580 -30.67 -22.98 10.93
C SER A 580 -30.55 -21.63 11.61
N PHE A 581 -31.65 -21.17 12.15
CA PHE A 581 -31.74 -20.00 13.02
C PHE A 581 -32.41 -20.38 14.31
N ASP A 582 -31.63 -20.57 15.40
CA ASP A 582 -32.07 -20.98 16.71
C ASP A 582 -31.84 -19.84 17.71
N PRO A 583 -32.78 -18.89 17.92
CA PRO A 583 -32.56 -17.68 18.70
C PRO A 583 -32.51 -17.96 20.21
N LEU A 584 -31.61 -17.23 20.91
CA LEU A 584 -31.51 -17.21 22.37
C LEU A 584 -32.29 -16.05 23.00
N PHE A 585 -33.15 -15.42 22.24
CA PHE A 585 -34.03 -14.33 22.66
C PHE A 585 -35.47 -14.68 22.22
N ARG A 586 -36.46 -14.03 22.82
CA ARG A 586 -37.86 -14.22 22.39
C ARG A 586 -38.02 -13.72 20.95
N PHE A 587 -38.28 -14.65 20.06
CA PHE A 587 -38.53 -14.42 18.66
C PHE A 587 -39.64 -15.36 18.22
N GLN A 588 -40.66 -14.81 17.60
CA GLN A 588 -41.78 -15.58 17.07
C GLN A 588 -42.28 -14.92 15.81
N PHE A 589 -42.75 -15.71 14.86
CA PHE A 589 -43.34 -15.23 13.61
C PHE A 589 -44.45 -16.16 13.14
N ARG A 590 -45.35 -15.64 12.32
CA ARG A 590 -46.40 -16.42 11.67
C ARG A 590 -45.91 -16.94 10.34
N LEU A 591 -46.10 -18.26 10.08
CA LEU A 591 -45.65 -18.85 8.82
C LEU A 591 -46.52 -18.38 7.63
N ASN A 592 -47.85 -18.26 7.88
CA ASN A 592 -48.85 -17.82 6.88
C ASN A 592 -49.69 -16.70 7.50
N PRO A 593 -49.23 -15.43 7.47
CA PRO A 593 -49.86 -14.31 8.16
C PRO A 593 -51.28 -14.01 7.65
N GLU A 594 -51.61 -14.38 6.42
CA GLU A 594 -52.96 -14.27 5.82
C GLU A 594 -54.02 -15.08 6.56
N LEU A 595 -53.67 -16.16 7.27
CA LEU A 595 -54.57 -16.95 8.07
C LEU A 595 -54.83 -16.35 9.46
N GLY A 596 -54.27 -15.19 9.76
CA GLY A 596 -54.42 -14.50 11.04
C GLY A 596 -54.03 -15.38 12.25
N THR A 597 -54.93 -15.51 13.23
CA THR A 597 -54.69 -16.32 14.43
C THR A 597 -54.64 -17.82 14.19
N ALA A 598 -55.15 -18.30 13.05
CA ALA A 598 -55.10 -19.71 12.64
C ALA A 598 -53.71 -20.09 12.04
N SER A 599 -52.84 -19.12 11.80
CA SER A 599 -51.49 -19.38 11.31
C SER A 599 -50.65 -20.04 12.42
N GLU A 600 -49.85 -21.02 12.03
CA GLU A 600 -48.84 -21.61 12.89
C GLU A 600 -47.80 -20.57 13.30
N VAL A 601 -47.46 -20.55 14.59
CA VAL A 601 -46.43 -19.65 15.16
C VAL A 601 -45.16 -20.44 15.36
N GLN A 602 -44.06 -19.95 14.79
CA GLN A 602 -42.74 -20.56 14.92
C GLN A 602 -41.76 -19.62 15.62
N ASP A 603 -40.78 -20.17 16.30
CA ASP A 603 -39.72 -19.45 17.02
C ASP A 603 -38.32 -19.73 16.46
N HIS A 604 -38.21 -20.64 15.51
CA HIS A 604 -36.97 -20.96 14.78
C HIS A 604 -37.32 -21.22 13.31
N TYR A 605 -36.31 -21.19 12.45
CA TYR A 605 -36.49 -21.56 11.04
C TYR A 605 -35.20 -22.13 10.44
N GLN A 606 -35.39 -22.84 9.35
CA GLN A 606 -34.34 -23.29 8.47
C GLN A 606 -34.49 -22.64 7.10
N GLU A 607 -33.41 -22.17 6.54
CA GLU A 607 -33.39 -21.70 5.15
C GLU A 607 -32.39 -22.48 4.30
N THR A 608 -32.83 -22.76 3.07
CA THR A 608 -31.96 -23.32 2.02
C THR A 608 -32.02 -22.39 0.83
N PHE A 609 -30.90 -21.95 0.34
CA PHE A 609 -30.85 -20.97 -0.74
C PHE A 609 -29.62 -21.14 -1.62
N ALA A 610 -29.78 -20.82 -2.91
CA ALA A 610 -28.67 -20.64 -3.84
C ALA A 610 -28.28 -19.17 -3.95
N THR A 611 -27.01 -18.92 -4.12
CA THR A 611 -26.45 -17.57 -4.34
C THR A 611 -25.69 -17.51 -5.65
N VAL A 612 -25.87 -16.42 -6.39
CA VAL A 612 -25.02 -16.02 -7.51
C VAL A 612 -24.48 -14.63 -7.21
N GLU A 613 -23.18 -14.51 -7.09
CA GLU A 613 -22.49 -13.24 -6.83
C GLU A 613 -21.51 -12.93 -7.96
N LEU A 614 -21.66 -11.74 -8.56
CA LEU A 614 -20.74 -11.19 -9.56
C LEU A 614 -20.02 -10.01 -8.95
N ARG A 615 -18.69 -10.11 -8.81
CA ARG A 615 -17.81 -9.05 -8.32
C ARG A 615 -16.99 -8.48 -9.47
N ILE A 616 -17.11 -7.18 -9.68
CA ILE A 616 -16.39 -6.42 -10.70
C ILE A 616 -15.41 -5.49 -9.99
N ALA A 617 -14.10 -5.72 -10.17
CA ALA A 617 -13.02 -4.99 -9.52
C ALA A 617 -11.95 -4.64 -10.55
N LYS A 618 -12.20 -3.62 -11.36
CA LYS A 618 -11.28 -3.19 -12.41
C LYS A 618 -9.93 -2.76 -11.82
N ASN A 619 -8.83 -3.22 -12.43
CA ASN A 619 -7.44 -2.88 -12.08
C ASN A 619 -7.00 -3.29 -10.66
N VAL A 620 -7.65 -4.27 -10.05
CA VAL A 620 -7.11 -4.89 -8.84
C VAL A 620 -5.96 -5.81 -9.23
N THR A 621 -4.80 -5.57 -8.65
CA THR A 621 -3.64 -6.45 -8.77
C THR A 621 -3.65 -7.43 -7.61
N PHE A 622 -3.46 -8.69 -7.91
CA PHE A 622 -3.37 -9.74 -6.90
C PHE A 622 -1.95 -10.27 -6.82
N LEU A 623 -1.49 -10.46 -5.61
CA LEU A 623 -0.30 -11.19 -5.29
C LEU A 623 -0.67 -12.65 -4.98
N MET A 624 0.05 -13.58 -5.58
CA MET A 624 -0.09 -15.00 -5.28
C MET A 624 0.96 -15.41 -4.24
N ASN A 625 0.51 -15.91 -3.10
CA ASN A 625 1.37 -16.44 -2.06
C ASN A 625 1.03 -17.93 -1.86
N GLY A 626 1.70 -18.78 -2.60
CA GLY A 626 1.40 -20.23 -2.63
C GLY A 626 -0.04 -20.46 -3.10
N ASN A 627 -0.89 -20.95 -2.19
CA ASN A 627 -2.33 -21.18 -2.40
C ASN A 627 -3.23 -20.08 -1.79
N GLU A 628 -2.68 -18.91 -1.50
CA GLU A 628 -3.42 -17.72 -1.08
C GLU A 628 -3.33 -16.61 -2.12
N ARG A 629 -4.39 -15.82 -2.24
CA ARG A 629 -4.51 -14.66 -3.12
C ARG A 629 -4.71 -13.40 -2.29
N ILE A 630 -3.74 -12.48 -2.36
CA ILE A 630 -3.76 -11.23 -1.61
C ILE A 630 -4.03 -10.08 -2.59
N ALA A 631 -5.08 -9.31 -2.36
CA ALA A 631 -5.36 -8.12 -3.17
C ALA A 631 -4.40 -6.99 -2.78
N LEU A 632 -3.59 -6.52 -3.74
CA LEU A 632 -2.79 -5.32 -3.58
C LEU A 632 -3.70 -4.11 -3.82
N ALA A 633 -3.77 -3.21 -2.84
CA ALA A 633 -4.73 -2.13 -2.81
C ALA A 633 -4.45 -1.05 -3.85
N THR A 634 -5.06 -1.14 -5.03
CA THR A 634 -5.24 0.01 -5.92
C THR A 634 -6.73 0.15 -6.25
N LYS A 635 -7.42 1.01 -5.49
CA LYS A 635 -8.87 1.20 -5.62
C LYS A 635 -9.22 2.46 -6.42
N ARG A 636 -8.56 2.65 -7.56
CA ARG A 636 -8.83 3.79 -8.44
C ARG A 636 -10.23 3.76 -9.07
N PHE A 637 -10.80 2.56 -9.24
CA PHE A 637 -12.13 2.34 -9.78
C PHE A 637 -13.05 1.74 -8.72
N PRO A 638 -14.36 1.97 -8.80
CA PRO A 638 -15.31 1.35 -7.90
C PRO A 638 -15.28 -0.17 -8.04
N MET A 639 -15.33 -0.84 -6.90
CA MET A 639 -15.57 -2.27 -6.83
C MET A 639 -17.08 -2.47 -6.67
N ILE A 640 -17.69 -3.17 -7.62
CA ILE A 640 -19.13 -3.42 -7.67
C ILE A 640 -19.37 -4.90 -7.39
N THR A 641 -20.28 -5.21 -6.48
CA THR A 641 -20.76 -6.56 -6.19
C THR A 641 -22.27 -6.61 -6.41
N LEU A 642 -22.69 -7.50 -7.30
CA LEU A 642 -24.08 -7.84 -7.55
C LEU A 642 -24.33 -9.23 -6.97
N LYS A 643 -25.33 -9.38 -6.10
CA LYS A 643 -25.64 -10.63 -5.44
C LYS A 643 -27.13 -10.91 -5.58
N TYR A 644 -27.45 -12.09 -6.10
CA TYR A 644 -28.77 -12.67 -6.16
C TYR A 644 -28.86 -13.93 -5.31
N GLN A 645 -29.92 -14.06 -4.53
CA GLN A 645 -30.19 -15.23 -3.71
C GLN A 645 -31.60 -15.71 -3.96
N HIS A 646 -31.76 -17.03 -4.14
CA HIS A 646 -33.06 -17.68 -4.26
C HIS A 646 -33.21 -18.74 -3.17
N GLY A 647 -34.23 -18.59 -2.34
CA GLY A 647 -34.59 -19.54 -1.27
C GLY A 647 -35.54 -20.61 -1.77
N PHE A 648 -35.37 -21.83 -1.28
CA PHE A 648 -36.17 -23.01 -1.66
C PHE A 648 -36.95 -23.55 -0.47
N LYS A 649 -38.26 -23.47 -0.52
CA LYS A 649 -39.12 -24.13 0.45
C LYS A 649 -39.15 -25.64 0.21
N GLY A 650 -39.05 -26.45 1.29
CA GLY A 650 -39.09 -27.90 1.24
C GLY A 650 -37.79 -28.59 0.83
N PHE A 651 -36.90 -27.92 0.13
CA PHE A 651 -35.61 -28.47 -0.26
C PHE A 651 -34.60 -28.38 0.89
N LEU A 652 -33.98 -29.51 1.28
CA LEU A 652 -33.06 -29.61 2.42
C LEU A 652 -33.57 -28.93 3.70
N GLY A 653 -34.88 -28.98 3.94
CA GLY A 653 -35.54 -28.45 5.12
C GLY A 653 -35.79 -26.95 5.11
N GLY A 654 -35.67 -26.28 3.97
CA GLY A 654 -35.91 -24.82 3.87
C GLY A 654 -37.39 -24.48 4.06
N ASP A 655 -37.69 -23.47 4.90
CA ASP A 655 -39.06 -23.03 5.24
C ASP A 655 -39.62 -22.00 4.26
N PHE A 656 -38.76 -21.30 3.51
CA PHE A 656 -39.16 -20.14 2.71
C PHE A 656 -38.73 -20.26 1.24
N THR A 657 -39.62 -19.83 0.34
CA THR A 657 -39.24 -19.46 -1.05
C THR A 657 -39.11 -17.94 -1.12
N TYR A 658 -37.94 -17.45 -1.54
CA TYR A 658 -37.72 -16.03 -1.65
C TYR A 658 -36.69 -15.66 -2.70
N ASP A 659 -36.76 -14.40 -3.13
CA ASP A 659 -35.76 -13.76 -3.99
C ASP A 659 -35.18 -12.55 -3.26
N ARG A 660 -33.87 -12.40 -3.33
CA ARG A 660 -33.17 -11.29 -2.72
C ARG A 660 -32.08 -10.76 -3.66
N PHE A 661 -32.09 -9.46 -3.90
CA PHE A 661 -31.14 -8.74 -4.74
C PHE A 661 -30.33 -7.77 -3.88
N THR A 662 -29.02 -7.74 -4.06
CA THR A 662 -28.15 -6.80 -3.37
C THR A 662 -27.13 -6.23 -4.36
N LEU A 663 -26.98 -4.90 -4.33
CA LEU A 663 -25.94 -4.17 -5.04
C LEU A 663 -25.05 -3.47 -4.00
N LYS A 664 -23.74 -3.65 -4.09
CA LYS A 664 -22.76 -2.91 -3.28
C LYS A 664 -21.70 -2.31 -4.19
N ALA A 665 -21.44 -1.03 -4.01
CA ALA A 665 -20.35 -0.33 -4.70
C ALA A 665 -19.44 0.35 -3.66
N TYR A 666 -18.14 0.13 -3.76
CA TYR A 666 -17.14 0.70 -2.86
C TYR A 666 -16.00 1.30 -3.67
N GLN A 667 -15.59 2.52 -3.33
CA GLN A 667 -14.42 3.16 -3.91
C GLN A 667 -13.69 4.01 -2.89
N THR A 668 -12.36 4.03 -3.00
CA THR A 668 -11.50 5.03 -2.37
C THR A 668 -10.86 5.85 -3.48
N PHE A 669 -10.93 7.16 -3.40
CA PHE A 669 -10.30 8.05 -4.37
C PHE A 669 -9.65 9.24 -3.66
N ARG A 670 -8.73 9.89 -4.37
CA ARG A 670 -7.98 11.02 -3.85
C ARG A 670 -8.35 12.29 -4.60
N LEU A 671 -8.37 13.37 -3.87
CA LEU A 671 -8.68 14.71 -4.37
C LEU A 671 -7.44 15.63 -4.32
N GLY A 672 -6.27 15.06 -4.66
CA GLY A 672 -5.00 15.78 -4.60
C GLY A 672 -4.69 16.28 -3.18
N SER A 673 -4.38 17.56 -3.05
CA SER A 673 -4.10 18.20 -1.76
C SER A 673 -5.31 18.28 -0.81
N LEU A 674 -6.54 18.08 -1.30
CA LEU A 674 -7.74 18.05 -0.47
C LEU A 674 -7.88 16.78 0.36
N GLY A 675 -7.08 15.76 0.07
CA GLY A 675 -7.02 14.51 0.84
C GLY A 675 -7.72 13.33 0.17
N ARG A 676 -8.22 12.40 0.99
CA ARG A 676 -8.76 11.12 0.55
C ARG A 676 -10.22 10.95 0.94
N SER A 677 -11.04 10.55 -0.03
CA SER A 677 -12.44 10.18 0.15
C SER A 677 -12.64 8.68 -0.03
N ASP A 678 -13.58 8.12 0.69
CA ASP A 678 -14.11 6.80 0.45
C ASP A 678 -15.63 6.79 0.63
N TYR A 679 -16.32 6.04 -0.23
CA TYR A 679 -17.74 5.80 -0.10
C TYR A 679 -18.09 4.34 -0.25
N THR A 680 -19.17 3.94 0.41
CA THR A 680 -19.86 2.67 0.22
C THR A 680 -21.31 2.96 -0.11
N PHE A 681 -21.75 2.55 -1.29
CA PHE A 681 -23.15 2.52 -1.67
C PHE A 681 -23.65 1.09 -1.56
N THR A 682 -24.83 0.90 -0.93
CA THR A 682 -25.46 -0.42 -0.84
C THR A 682 -26.96 -0.24 -1.10
N ALA A 683 -27.53 -1.13 -1.93
CA ALA A 683 -28.97 -1.19 -2.17
C ALA A 683 -29.42 -2.66 -2.10
N GLY A 684 -30.62 -2.87 -1.60
CA GLY A 684 -31.19 -4.21 -1.48
C GLY A 684 -32.70 -4.19 -1.75
N TYR A 685 -33.19 -5.30 -2.30
CA TYR A 685 -34.59 -5.51 -2.57
C TYR A 685 -34.96 -7.00 -2.42
N THR A 686 -36.07 -7.27 -1.71
CA THR A 686 -36.72 -8.60 -1.69
C THR A 686 -38.23 -8.43 -1.91
N PRO A 687 -38.80 -9.05 -2.95
CA PRO A 687 -40.26 -9.05 -3.18
C PRO A 687 -40.99 -10.02 -2.26
N SER A 688 -40.28 -10.89 -1.55
CA SER A 688 -40.86 -12.00 -0.81
C SER A 688 -41.29 -11.60 0.60
N ASN A 689 -42.25 -12.33 1.17
CA ASN A 689 -42.71 -12.15 2.53
C ASN A 689 -41.86 -12.97 3.48
N LEU A 690 -41.12 -12.28 4.37
CA LEU A 690 -40.10 -12.89 5.21
C LEU A 690 -40.13 -12.33 6.63
N PRO A 691 -39.76 -13.12 7.66
CA PRO A 691 -39.54 -12.59 8.99
C PRO A 691 -38.34 -11.65 9.03
N ALA A 692 -38.35 -10.71 9.98
CA ALA A 692 -37.38 -9.63 10.06
C ALA A 692 -35.88 -10.02 9.95
N PRO A 693 -35.41 -11.13 10.56
CA PRO A 693 -34.00 -11.51 10.41
C PRO A 693 -33.59 -11.91 8.99
N LEU A 694 -34.54 -12.30 8.14
CA LEU A 694 -34.34 -12.65 6.72
C LEU A 694 -34.46 -11.46 5.78
N LEU A 695 -35.01 -10.34 6.23
CA LEU A 695 -34.99 -9.07 5.48
C LEU A 695 -33.59 -8.44 5.49
N PHE A 696 -33.49 -7.15 5.29
CA PHE A 696 -32.22 -6.39 5.37
C PHE A 696 -32.15 -5.65 6.71
N PRO A 697 -31.62 -6.26 7.78
CA PRO A 697 -31.35 -5.54 9.03
C PRO A 697 -30.18 -4.58 8.82
N HIS A 698 -30.38 -3.33 9.22
CA HIS A 698 -29.35 -2.32 9.12
C HIS A 698 -28.41 -2.37 10.32
N LEU A 699 -27.09 -2.42 10.02
CA LEU A 699 -26.08 -2.61 11.05
C LEU A 699 -25.90 -1.32 11.87
N GLY A 700 -26.47 -1.27 13.07
CA GLY A 700 -26.15 -0.29 14.10
C GLY A 700 -24.80 -0.59 14.75
N ASN A 701 -24.35 0.30 15.64
CA ASN A 701 -23.13 0.09 16.40
C ASN A 701 -23.36 0.39 17.88
N GLU A 702 -23.23 -0.60 18.73
CA GLU A 702 -23.30 -0.41 20.19
C GLU A 702 -21.95 -0.43 20.89
N THR A 703 -20.87 -0.69 20.14
CA THR A 703 -19.51 -0.64 20.64
C THR A 703 -18.99 0.81 20.64
N PHE A 704 -17.92 1.09 21.34
CA PHE A 704 -17.23 2.39 21.25
C PHE A 704 -16.25 2.48 20.07
N PHE A 705 -16.05 1.38 19.35
CA PHE A 705 -15.19 1.35 18.18
C PHE A 705 -15.93 1.83 16.95
N PHE A 706 -15.29 2.72 16.18
CA PHE A 706 -15.79 3.11 14.86
C PHE A 706 -15.67 1.97 13.85
N VAL A 707 -16.76 1.68 13.20
CA VAL A 707 -16.86 0.68 12.13
C VAL A 707 -17.47 1.32 10.90
N ARG A 708 -16.77 1.28 9.79
CA ARG A 708 -17.20 1.95 8.56
C ARG A 708 -18.54 1.43 8.01
N SER A 709 -18.81 0.14 8.13
CA SER A 709 -20.02 -0.51 7.62
C SER A 709 -21.23 -0.38 8.56
N ALA A 710 -21.09 0.24 9.74
CA ALA A 710 -22.15 0.39 10.72
C ALA A 710 -22.53 1.86 10.92
N TYR A 711 -23.80 2.10 11.20
CA TYR A 711 -24.31 3.41 11.60
C TYR A 711 -23.97 3.68 13.06
N SER A 712 -23.22 4.73 13.32
CA SER A 712 -22.64 5.01 14.64
C SER A 712 -23.68 5.34 15.71
N THR A 713 -24.77 6.00 15.34
CA THR A 713 -25.85 6.41 16.28
C THR A 713 -27.07 5.50 16.26
N MET A 714 -27.09 4.49 15.39
CA MET A 714 -28.13 3.47 15.31
C MET A 714 -27.87 2.36 16.33
N SER A 715 -28.91 1.87 16.99
CA SER A 715 -28.84 0.67 17.84
C SER A 715 -28.86 -0.61 16.99
N TYR A 716 -28.42 -1.74 17.56
CA TYR A 716 -28.57 -3.03 16.88
C TYR A 716 -30.06 -3.32 16.68
N PHE A 717 -30.42 -3.78 15.46
CA PHE A 717 -31.78 -4.19 15.09
C PHE A 717 -32.84 -3.09 15.22
N GLU A 718 -32.42 -1.85 15.20
CA GLU A 718 -33.34 -0.73 15.29
C GLU A 718 -34.22 -0.66 14.03
N PHE A 719 -33.63 -0.80 12.85
CA PHE A 719 -34.33 -0.76 11.58
C PHE A 719 -34.08 -2.00 10.70
N VAL A 720 -35.11 -2.41 10.00
CA VAL A 720 -35.08 -3.46 8.98
C VAL A 720 -35.89 -3.04 7.76
N SER A 721 -35.46 -3.42 6.58
CA SER A 721 -36.12 -3.07 5.32
C SER A 721 -36.27 -4.26 4.39
N ASP A 722 -37.28 -4.27 3.52
CA ASP A 722 -37.37 -5.18 2.39
C ASP A 722 -36.86 -4.54 1.09
N ARG A 723 -36.72 -3.22 1.09
CA ARG A 723 -36.06 -2.43 0.05
C ARG A 723 -35.38 -1.24 0.69
N PHE A 724 -34.13 -1.00 0.26
CA PHE A 724 -33.34 0.12 0.78
C PHE A 724 -32.26 0.56 -0.20
N ALA A 725 -31.78 1.78 0.00
CA ALA A 725 -30.56 2.32 -0.55
C ALA A 725 -29.82 3.11 0.52
N SER A 726 -28.51 2.98 0.59
CA SER A 726 -27.68 3.67 1.56
C SER A 726 -26.38 4.14 0.95
N ILE A 727 -25.88 5.27 1.45
CA ILE A 727 -24.55 5.78 1.17
C ILE A 727 -23.85 6.13 2.46
N GLN A 728 -22.63 5.61 2.62
CA GLN A 728 -21.72 5.92 3.72
C GLN A 728 -20.50 6.58 3.12
N TYR A 729 -20.19 7.80 3.54
CA TYR A 729 -19.10 8.61 3.01
C TYR A 729 -18.17 9.06 4.12
N ASN A 730 -16.86 8.96 3.86
CA ASN A 730 -15.81 9.44 4.75
C ASN A 730 -14.80 10.25 3.95
N HIS A 731 -14.35 11.36 4.52
CA HIS A 731 -13.30 12.18 3.98
C HIS A 731 -12.22 12.45 5.02
N ASN A 732 -10.98 12.20 4.66
CA ASN A 732 -9.80 12.56 5.44
C ASN A 732 -9.09 13.71 4.73
N PHE A 733 -9.08 14.89 5.33
CA PHE A 733 -8.43 16.09 4.80
C PHE A 733 -6.91 16.04 4.89
N ASP A 734 -6.34 14.94 5.34
CA ASP A 734 -4.92 14.82 5.66
C ASP A 734 -4.46 16.02 6.53
N GLY A 735 -3.34 16.64 6.24
CA GLY A 735 -2.85 17.82 6.97
C GLY A 735 -3.39 19.17 6.47
N LEU A 736 -4.29 19.22 5.48
CA LEU A 736 -4.71 20.45 4.78
C LEU A 736 -5.04 21.62 5.70
N LEU A 737 -5.80 21.38 6.75
CA LEU A 737 -6.22 22.41 7.69
C LEU A 737 -5.24 22.54 8.88
N PHE A 738 -4.91 21.44 9.52
CA PHE A 738 -4.16 21.47 10.77
C PHE A 738 -2.67 21.79 10.60
N ASN A 739 -2.08 21.52 9.43
CA ASN A 739 -0.70 21.91 9.13
C ASN A 739 -0.50 23.43 9.07
N ARG A 740 -1.58 24.21 8.91
CA ARG A 740 -1.56 25.68 8.84
C ARG A 740 -1.76 26.36 10.17
N ILE A 741 -2.22 25.64 11.20
CA ILE A 741 -2.48 26.19 12.54
C ILE A 741 -1.21 26.02 13.39
N PRO A 742 -0.58 27.14 13.85
CA PRO A 742 0.54 27.10 14.78
C PRO A 742 0.16 26.25 16.00
N LEU A 743 1.06 25.59 16.66
CA LEU A 743 0.84 24.63 17.76
C LEU A 743 0.21 23.29 17.32
N ILE A 744 -0.94 23.27 16.65
CA ILE A 744 -1.63 22.03 16.21
C ILE A 744 -0.78 21.27 15.19
N LYS A 745 -0.11 21.98 14.28
CA LYS A 745 0.76 21.37 13.26
C LYS A 745 1.82 20.43 13.83
N LYS A 746 2.28 20.68 15.07
CA LYS A 746 3.29 19.83 15.72
C LYS A 746 2.78 18.42 16.05
N PHE A 747 1.47 18.26 16.22
CA PHE A 747 0.84 16.98 16.52
C PHE A 747 0.58 16.12 15.27
N LYS A 748 0.74 16.68 14.07
CA LYS A 748 0.43 16.03 12.79
C LYS A 748 -1.00 15.48 12.72
N TRP A 749 -1.94 16.09 13.46
CA TRP A 749 -3.34 15.70 13.46
C TRP A 749 -3.96 15.94 12.08
N ARG A 750 -4.98 15.10 11.76
CA ARG A 750 -5.69 15.15 10.49
C ARG A 750 -7.18 15.29 10.76
N LEU A 751 -7.82 16.25 10.11
CA LEU A 751 -9.28 16.40 10.21
C LEU A 751 -9.96 15.34 9.36
N ILE A 752 -11.07 14.80 9.89
CA ILE A 752 -11.93 13.85 9.18
C ILE A 752 -13.38 14.26 9.27
N ALA A 753 -14.15 13.99 8.21
CA ALA A 753 -15.59 14.18 8.16
C ALA A 753 -16.27 12.92 7.62
N SER A 754 -17.48 12.64 8.09
CA SER A 754 -18.27 11.47 7.70
C SER A 754 -19.73 11.86 7.52
N GLY A 755 -20.43 11.21 6.59
CA GLY A 755 -21.86 11.36 6.41
C GLY A 755 -22.49 10.04 5.97
N ASN A 756 -23.54 9.61 6.66
CA ASN A 756 -24.24 8.37 6.38
C ASN A 756 -25.72 8.68 6.17
N ILE A 757 -26.28 8.16 5.08
CA ILE A 757 -27.70 8.30 4.73
C ILE A 757 -28.22 6.90 4.38
N LEU A 758 -29.42 6.59 4.88
CA LEU A 758 -30.14 5.35 4.61
C LEU A 758 -31.60 5.66 4.34
N MET A 759 -32.08 5.29 3.19
CA MET A 759 -33.49 5.27 2.83
C MET A 759 -33.96 3.83 2.76
N GLY A 760 -35.15 3.56 3.26
CA GLY A 760 -35.69 2.20 3.23
C GLY A 760 -37.15 2.16 3.60
N SER A 761 -37.77 1.02 3.41
CA SER A 761 -39.14 0.76 3.82
C SER A 761 -39.35 -0.74 3.99
N GLN A 762 -40.41 -1.07 4.66
CA GLN A 762 -40.92 -2.44 4.81
C GLN A 762 -42.39 -2.50 4.41
N ARG A 763 -42.73 -3.44 3.56
CA ARG A 763 -44.15 -3.69 3.16
C ARG A 763 -44.98 -4.11 4.36
N VAL A 764 -46.28 -3.86 4.26
CA VAL A 764 -47.25 -4.19 5.33
C VAL A 764 -47.22 -5.69 5.61
N GLU A 765 -47.14 -6.52 4.58
CA GLU A 765 -47.12 -8.01 4.69
C GLU A 765 -45.92 -8.49 5.54
N ASN A 766 -44.75 -7.90 5.38
CA ASN A 766 -43.56 -8.24 6.16
C ASN A 766 -43.67 -7.76 7.63
N ARG A 767 -44.40 -6.67 7.88
CA ARG A 767 -44.71 -6.22 9.25
C ARG A 767 -45.69 -7.11 9.97
N GLU A 768 -46.73 -7.58 9.24
CA GLU A 768 -47.78 -8.46 9.78
C GLU A 768 -47.23 -9.83 10.19
N ILE A 769 -46.20 -10.38 9.55
CA ILE A 769 -45.55 -11.62 9.94
C ILE A 769 -45.10 -11.59 11.40
N MET A 770 -44.66 -10.48 11.92
CA MET A 770 -44.14 -10.27 13.27
C MET A 770 -45.16 -9.64 14.21
N LYS A 771 -46.35 -9.22 13.70
CA LYS A 771 -47.37 -8.54 14.48
C LYS A 771 -48.09 -9.47 15.41
N ASP A 772 -48.39 -8.99 16.60
CA ASP A 772 -49.21 -9.66 17.66
C ASP A 772 -48.68 -11.04 18.13
N VAL A 773 -47.65 -11.57 17.56
CA VAL A 773 -47.03 -12.81 18.00
C VAL A 773 -46.11 -12.56 19.22
N ASN A 774 -45.55 -11.36 19.30
CA ASN A 774 -44.60 -10.94 20.37
C ASN A 774 -45.29 -10.17 21.50
N ASN A 775 -46.63 -10.18 21.62
CA ASN A 775 -47.42 -9.48 22.64
C ASN A 775 -48.19 -10.46 23.53
N PRO A 776 -48.52 -10.15 24.80
CA PRO A 776 -48.52 -8.89 25.52
C PRO A 776 -47.47 -8.80 26.63
N LEU A 777 -46.61 -9.71 26.76
CA LEU A 777 -45.52 -9.65 27.73
C LEU A 777 -44.23 -9.22 27.02
N ARG A 778 -44.21 -8.01 26.49
CA ARG A 778 -42.96 -7.34 26.12
C ARG A 778 -42.04 -7.41 27.34
N SER A 779 -41.18 -8.44 27.38
CA SER A 779 -40.15 -8.46 28.41
C SER A 779 -39.25 -7.26 28.19
N LYS A 780 -38.71 -6.67 29.25
CA LYS A 780 -37.74 -5.57 29.21
C LYS A 780 -36.53 -5.82 28.25
N PHE A 781 -36.37 -7.03 27.76
CA PHE A 781 -35.39 -7.42 26.74
C PHE A 781 -35.83 -7.14 25.31
N LEU A 782 -37.15 -7.20 24.98
CA LEU A 782 -37.69 -6.91 23.64
C LEU A 782 -37.81 -5.41 23.36
N ASP A 783 -37.89 -4.58 24.39
CA ASP A 783 -37.91 -3.11 24.22
C ASP A 783 -36.64 -2.53 23.59
N ARG A 784 -35.58 -3.32 23.40
CA ARG A 784 -34.34 -2.91 22.73
C ARG A 784 -34.24 -3.29 21.24
N TYR A 785 -35.05 -4.24 20.75
CA TYR A 785 -34.95 -4.78 19.40
C TYR A 785 -36.31 -4.66 18.72
N THR A 786 -36.51 -3.48 18.12
CA THR A 786 -37.85 -3.17 17.58
C THR A 786 -38.02 -3.73 16.18
N PHE A 787 -36.98 -3.98 15.41
CA PHE A 787 -37.03 -4.29 13.99
C PHE A 787 -37.98 -3.36 13.23
N ASP A 788 -37.91 -2.06 13.57
CA ASP A 788 -38.87 -1.09 13.04
C ASP A 788 -38.58 -0.78 11.56
N SER A 789 -39.63 -0.34 10.88
CA SER A 789 -39.54 0.08 9.50
C SER A 789 -39.09 1.55 9.39
N LEU A 790 -38.28 1.84 8.41
CA LEU A 790 -38.03 3.22 7.98
C LEU A 790 -39.24 3.77 7.22
N ASP A 791 -39.45 5.07 7.35
CA ASP A 791 -40.40 5.82 6.51
C ASP A 791 -39.74 6.07 5.13
N PRO A 792 -40.38 5.69 4.02
CA PRO A 792 -39.82 5.85 2.68
C PRO A 792 -39.52 7.32 2.33
N ASN A 793 -40.18 8.29 2.99
CA ASN A 793 -39.99 9.72 2.76
C ASN A 793 -39.05 10.39 3.77
N LYS A 794 -38.58 9.66 4.81
CA LYS A 794 -37.72 10.20 5.85
C LYS A 794 -36.46 9.37 5.95
N PRO A 795 -35.33 9.77 5.35
CA PRO A 795 -34.10 9.02 5.46
C PRO A 795 -33.56 9.04 6.89
N PHE A 796 -32.95 7.91 7.33
CA PHE A 796 -32.05 7.95 8.47
C PHE A 796 -30.78 8.68 8.05
N ALA A 797 -30.33 9.63 8.83
CA ALA A 797 -29.13 10.41 8.54
C ALA A 797 -28.32 10.66 9.81
N GLU A 798 -27.00 10.55 9.67
CA GLU A 798 -26.04 10.95 10.68
C GLU A 798 -24.82 11.61 10.05
N VAL A 799 -24.22 12.56 10.77
CA VAL A 799 -22.98 13.22 10.37
C VAL A 799 -21.94 13.04 11.45
N GLY A 800 -20.70 12.92 11.03
CA GLY A 800 -19.55 12.74 11.92
C GLY A 800 -18.41 13.67 11.55
N TYR A 801 -17.64 14.05 12.55
CA TYR A 801 -16.36 14.77 12.39
C TYR A 801 -15.40 14.30 13.48
N GLY A 802 -14.11 14.50 13.24
CA GLY A 802 -13.15 14.04 14.23
C GLY A 802 -11.71 14.32 13.84
N ILE A 803 -10.85 13.79 14.67
CA ILE A 803 -9.40 13.92 14.55
C ILE A 803 -8.81 12.53 14.37
N ASP A 804 -8.08 12.36 13.29
CA ASP A 804 -7.23 11.21 13.04
C ASP A 804 -5.78 11.51 13.44
N ASN A 805 -4.99 10.48 13.62
CA ASN A 805 -3.56 10.61 13.92
C ASN A 805 -3.22 11.09 15.35
N ILE A 806 -4.11 10.92 16.30
CA ILE A 806 -3.80 11.18 17.70
C ILE A 806 -2.79 10.12 18.16
N PHE A 807 -1.62 10.57 18.69
CA PHE A 807 -0.50 9.67 19.02
C PHE A 807 -0.08 8.73 17.86
N LYS A 808 -0.22 9.16 16.60
CA LYS A 808 0.12 8.43 15.36
C LYS A 808 -0.78 7.22 15.03
N ILE A 809 -1.69 6.80 15.89
CA ILE A 809 -2.47 5.57 15.73
C ILE A 809 -3.95 5.69 16.08
N LEU A 810 -4.33 6.67 16.87
CA LEU A 810 -5.70 6.77 17.37
C LEU A 810 -6.51 7.77 16.56
N ARG A 811 -7.76 7.39 16.28
CA ARG A 811 -8.79 8.22 15.68
C ARG A 811 -9.94 8.38 16.66
N ILE A 812 -10.43 9.60 16.83
CA ILE A 812 -11.63 9.92 17.62
C ILE A 812 -12.58 10.70 16.75
N GLN A 813 -13.84 10.24 16.68
CA GLN A 813 -14.90 10.87 15.90
C GLN A 813 -16.15 11.07 16.76
N ALA A 814 -16.79 12.22 16.60
CA ALA A 814 -18.09 12.53 17.15
C ALA A 814 -19.14 12.37 16.06
N PHE A 815 -20.24 11.70 16.35
CA PHE A 815 -21.37 11.50 15.44
C PHE A 815 -22.65 12.10 16.01
N HIS A 816 -23.40 12.78 15.16
CA HIS A 816 -24.70 13.35 15.48
C HIS A 816 -25.76 12.71 14.59
N ARG A 817 -26.82 12.22 15.20
CA ARG A 817 -28.03 11.73 14.52
C ARG A 817 -28.89 12.92 14.10
N LEU A 818 -29.30 12.95 12.85
CA LEU A 818 -30.05 14.08 12.27
C LEU A 818 -31.55 13.79 12.11
N SER A 819 -31.95 12.53 12.11
CA SER A 819 -33.32 12.11 11.89
C SER A 819 -33.75 11.03 12.90
N TYR A 820 -35.05 10.73 12.97
CA TYR A 820 -35.62 9.78 13.94
C TYR A 820 -35.23 10.08 15.38
N LEU A 821 -35.23 11.35 15.75
CA LEU A 821 -34.78 11.82 17.07
C LEU A 821 -35.78 11.50 18.18
N ASP A 822 -37.02 11.16 17.81
CA ASP A 822 -38.11 10.83 18.74
C ASP A 822 -38.41 9.31 18.74
N HIS A 823 -37.60 8.52 18.00
CA HIS A 823 -37.82 7.09 17.85
C HIS A 823 -37.23 6.33 19.03
N GLY A 824 -38.14 5.79 19.92
CA GLY A 824 -37.71 5.03 21.09
C GLY A 824 -36.80 5.81 22.04
N ASN A 825 -35.63 5.29 22.32
CA ASN A 825 -34.57 5.99 23.06
C ASN A 825 -33.34 6.19 22.16
N PRO A 826 -33.37 7.15 21.21
CA PRO A 826 -32.35 7.30 20.20
C PRO A 826 -31.05 7.82 20.78
N ARG A 827 -29.96 7.28 20.31
CA ARG A 827 -28.63 7.82 20.60
C ARG A 827 -28.37 9.01 19.71
N ARG A 828 -28.69 10.23 20.19
CA ARG A 828 -28.56 11.46 19.42
C ARG A 828 -27.09 11.87 19.14
N PHE A 829 -26.19 11.49 20.06
CA PHE A 829 -24.78 11.81 19.99
C PHE A 829 -23.93 10.64 20.45
N ARG A 830 -22.80 10.39 19.79
CA ARG A 830 -21.83 9.38 20.20
C ARG A 830 -20.39 9.79 19.86
N ILE A 831 -19.48 9.41 20.73
CA ILE A 831 -18.03 9.48 20.47
C ILE A 831 -17.54 8.07 20.16
N MET A 832 -16.82 7.93 19.07
CA MET A 832 -16.28 6.66 18.58
C MET A 832 -14.77 6.78 18.47
N ALA A 833 -14.10 5.67 18.77
CA ALA A 833 -12.64 5.58 18.62
C ALA A 833 -12.29 4.48 17.62
N SER A 834 -11.15 4.59 16.97
CA SER A 834 -10.58 3.48 16.18
C SER A 834 -9.06 3.58 16.17
N VAL A 835 -8.41 2.42 16.04
CA VAL A 835 -6.99 2.33 15.81
C VAL A 835 -6.76 2.32 14.30
N ASN A 836 -5.96 3.25 13.81
CA ASN A 836 -5.68 3.41 12.39
C ASN A 836 -4.16 3.56 12.19
N PHE A 837 -3.53 2.49 11.72
CA PHE A 837 -2.12 2.57 11.31
C PHE A 837 -2.05 3.15 9.90
N SER A 838 -1.61 4.38 9.76
CA SER A 838 -1.38 5.03 8.47
C SER A 838 -0.08 5.82 8.51
N PHE A 839 0.68 5.74 7.43
CA PHE A 839 1.86 6.57 7.24
C PHE A 839 1.54 8.05 7.11
#